data_a5dc1deb34f40f3173e3267e630957b5
#
_entry.id   a5dc1deb34f40f3173e3267e630957b5
#
_cell.length_a   1.000
_cell.length_b   1.000
_cell.length_c   1.000
_cell.angle_alpha   90.00
_cell.angle_beta   90.00
_cell.angle_gamma   90.00
#
_symmetry.space_group_name_H-M   'P 1'
#
loop_
_entity.id
_entity.type
_entity.pdbx_description
1 polymer ?
#
loop_
_entity_poly.entity_id
_entity_poly.type
_entity_poly.pdbx_seq_one_letter_code
_entity_poly.pdbx_strand_id
1 'polypeptide(L)'
;MKRILRLTTCVFLLLSCVVVAHAQITSYSKQRKEYKKLTENGQSDERTQCDNTCSPDESGAVMYNVVCPVGTSTVEPIKMAARLETLEGKTIAIVGEDLMNNITHPELKRLVKEYYPTAKVIMYDELPIAGPYPAPGIIRQSTEQFRQRLIDLKVDAVIAGNGGCGICTPKETGSCIVAEKLGIPSVIVTAPGFDKEARYTAQNNGVPVLRAAVYPGAFSSQTKEQLIRNTREVTWPQIIEALTTPIRQDEYSLSSSTKGIADDVFSGTLEQVYDYFADMGWSDGLPFCPPTYEKVSEFLKYTDYRWNETIAVLPQAFRNTTTWHVAVNACMAGCKPEYMPILIAITKALGGGDFRRTLGSTHAWIPYAWLNGPVARQLGISCGQGEINSQANMSLSRFLSLALMNLAGYYVGQNRMGTFGYLQPWCLVEDEEACRRIGWQTWQEQRGYNINDNTVTLTSALFWGNNMAPSTIDPVRVMLLMAWDISERCQFALGSGKQFTNRVVMMTEPVANILKDGYPSIDQLENALIDNSRRPAYERTFANYYANAGGRKDGGEHSFRQYLSHIIRSENGAETSTPAWYDTNSETMTTVPTMQKGTTAFLITGDSSRNKVQTMPGGGFSTVRIELPANWDSLMAAKGYPVLNDLYLSHADL
;
A
#
# COMPACT_ATOMS: atom_id res chain seq x y z
N MET A 1 -50.40 25.83 14.94
CA MET A 1 -49.61 26.83 14.19
C MET A 1 -48.10 26.46 14.03
N LYS A 2 -47.33 26.07 15.03
CA LYS A 2 -45.88 25.75 14.87
C LYS A 2 -45.55 24.54 13.97
N ARG A 3 -46.44 23.57 13.78
CA ARG A 3 -46.22 22.41 12.87
C ARG A 3 -46.51 22.75 11.40
N ILE A 4 -47.44 23.64 11.13
CA ILE A 4 -47.77 24.07 9.75
C ILE A 4 -46.63 24.96 9.19
N LEU A 5 -46.04 25.82 10.05
CA LEU A 5 -44.92 26.68 9.65
C LEU A 5 -43.64 25.90 9.30
N ARG A 6 -43.38 24.76 9.96
CA ARG A 6 -42.25 23.90 9.65
C ARG A 6 -42.42 23.12 8.35
N LEU A 7 -43.64 22.68 8.02
CA LEU A 7 -43.91 22.02 6.73
C LEU A 7 -43.77 22.99 5.55
N THR A 8 -44.24 24.22 5.67
CA THR A 8 -44.09 25.24 4.62
C THR A 8 -42.64 25.62 4.39
N THR A 9 -41.81 25.72 5.43
CA THR A 9 -40.38 26.01 5.29
C THR A 9 -39.59 24.87 4.61
N CYS A 10 -39.91 23.62 4.94
CA CYS A 10 -39.29 22.45 4.27
C CYS A 10 -39.71 22.34 2.80
N VAL A 11 -40.93 22.62 2.44
CA VAL A 11 -41.41 22.60 1.04
C VAL A 11 -40.76 23.74 0.22
N PHE A 12 -40.57 24.92 0.81
CA PHE A 12 -39.86 26.03 0.17
C PHE A 12 -38.37 25.73 -0.03
N LEU A 13 -37.71 25.08 0.91
CA LEU A 13 -36.31 24.65 0.77
C LEU A 13 -36.17 23.55 -0.30
N LEU A 14 -37.06 22.58 -0.38
CA LEU A 14 -37.07 21.56 -1.40
C LEU A 14 -37.34 22.14 -2.79
N LEU A 15 -38.26 23.08 -2.94
CA LEU A 15 -38.55 23.77 -4.20
C LEU A 15 -37.38 24.64 -4.64
N SER A 16 -36.67 25.31 -3.74
CA SER A 16 -35.46 26.10 -4.07
C SER A 16 -34.31 25.21 -4.51
N CYS A 17 -34.09 24.05 -3.89
CA CYS A 17 -33.08 23.08 -4.34
C CYS A 17 -33.38 22.49 -5.74
N VAL A 18 -34.66 22.21 -6.05
CA VAL A 18 -35.07 21.73 -7.37
C VAL A 18 -34.91 22.80 -8.44
N VAL A 19 -35.20 24.07 -8.12
CA VAL A 19 -35.01 25.20 -9.05
C VAL A 19 -33.53 25.45 -9.34
N VAL A 20 -32.65 25.37 -8.30
CA VAL A 20 -31.20 25.53 -8.47
C VAL A 20 -30.62 24.37 -9.28
N ALA A 21 -31.03 23.14 -9.02
CA ALA A 21 -30.61 21.98 -9.79
C ALA A 21 -31.09 22.08 -11.26
N HIS A 22 -32.31 22.53 -11.49
CA HIS A 22 -32.84 22.75 -12.85
C HIS A 22 -32.11 23.87 -13.60
N ALA A 23 -31.74 24.95 -12.91
CA ALA A 23 -30.95 26.05 -13.48
C ALA A 23 -29.52 25.60 -13.81
N GLN A 24 -28.89 24.75 -12.99
CA GLN A 24 -27.57 24.19 -13.26
C GLN A 24 -27.59 23.21 -14.46
N ILE A 25 -28.61 22.34 -14.54
CA ILE A 25 -28.78 21.41 -15.68
C ILE A 25 -29.06 22.19 -16.97
N THR A 26 -29.84 23.27 -16.92
CA THR A 26 -30.13 24.13 -18.08
C THR A 26 -28.90 24.92 -18.53
N SER A 27 -28.09 25.40 -17.60
CA SER A 27 -26.81 26.06 -17.85
C SER A 27 -25.81 25.08 -18.53
N TYR A 28 -25.73 23.87 -18.02
CA TYR A 28 -24.84 22.82 -18.57
C TYR A 28 -25.26 22.41 -19.99
N SER A 29 -26.57 22.28 -20.23
CA SER A 29 -27.12 21.97 -21.57
C SER A 29 -26.90 23.12 -22.57
N LYS A 30 -26.90 24.37 -22.10
CA LYS A 30 -26.66 25.57 -22.91
C LYS A 30 -25.19 25.69 -23.29
N GLN A 31 -24.27 25.46 -22.33
CA GLN A 31 -22.83 25.39 -22.59
C GLN A 31 -22.47 24.26 -23.56
N ARG A 32 -23.12 23.09 -23.45
CA ARG A 32 -22.90 21.97 -24.35
C ARG A 32 -23.40 22.26 -25.78
N LYS A 33 -24.48 23.03 -25.93
CA LYS A 33 -24.97 23.50 -27.24
C LYS A 33 -24.07 24.57 -27.86
N GLU A 34 -23.51 25.47 -27.05
CA GLU A 34 -22.53 26.46 -27.51
C GLU A 34 -21.22 25.80 -27.93
N TYR A 35 -20.75 24.81 -27.15
CA TYR A 35 -19.55 24.03 -27.50
C TYR A 35 -19.73 23.27 -28.82
N LYS A 36 -20.93 22.68 -29.04
CA LYS A 36 -21.27 22.01 -30.29
C LYS A 36 -21.34 22.96 -31.49
N LYS A 37 -21.82 24.21 -31.30
CA LYS A 37 -21.81 25.25 -32.33
C LYS A 37 -20.41 25.77 -32.68
N LEU A 38 -19.51 25.83 -31.72
CA LEU A 38 -18.11 26.24 -31.93
C LEU A 38 -17.33 25.17 -32.72
N THR A 39 -17.62 23.88 -32.49
CA THR A 39 -17.04 22.77 -33.26
C THR A 39 -17.61 22.63 -34.66
N GLU A 40 -18.86 23.05 -34.89
CA GLU A 40 -19.50 23.02 -36.23
C GLU A 40 -19.06 24.21 -37.12
N ASN A 41 -18.48 25.29 -36.57
CA ASN A 41 -18.09 26.49 -37.32
C ASN A 41 -16.60 26.56 -37.74
N GLY A 42 -15.89 25.44 -37.79
CA GLY A 42 -14.66 25.30 -38.57
C GLY A 42 -13.45 26.14 -38.10
N GLN A 43 -13.39 26.64 -36.86
CA GLN A 43 -12.16 27.09 -36.26
C GLN A 43 -11.49 25.90 -35.56
N SER A 44 -10.65 25.20 -36.31
CA SER A 44 -9.77 24.16 -35.82
C SER A 44 -8.74 24.79 -34.88
N ASP A 45 -8.98 24.72 -33.61
CA ASP A 45 -7.91 24.82 -32.62
C ASP A 45 -7.05 23.55 -32.82
N GLU A 46 -5.76 23.69 -33.12
CA GLU A 46 -4.81 22.60 -33.41
C GLU A 46 -4.61 21.59 -32.26
N ARG A 47 -5.43 21.66 -31.20
CA ARG A 47 -5.41 20.78 -30.02
C ARG A 47 -6.33 19.57 -30.11
N THR A 48 -7.06 19.37 -31.22
CA THR A 48 -7.97 18.23 -31.40
C THR A 48 -7.80 17.56 -32.76
N GLN A 49 -6.56 17.31 -33.14
CA GLN A 49 -6.31 16.22 -34.07
C GLN A 49 -6.18 14.94 -33.27
N CYS A 50 -7.33 14.34 -32.95
CA CYS A 50 -7.42 12.89 -32.80
C CYS A 50 -7.34 12.31 -34.22
N ASP A 51 -6.14 12.29 -34.77
CA ASP A 51 -5.89 11.68 -36.07
C ASP A 51 -5.91 10.14 -35.92
N ASN A 52 -6.90 9.55 -36.57
CA ASN A 52 -6.92 8.27 -37.28
C ASN A 52 -6.74 6.94 -36.53
N THR A 53 -6.98 6.85 -35.23
CA THR A 53 -6.94 5.56 -34.52
C THR A 53 -8.28 5.13 -33.93
N CYS A 54 -9.31 5.94 -34.12
CA CYS A 54 -10.69 5.62 -33.85
C CYS A 54 -11.42 5.50 -35.18
N SER A 55 -11.39 4.35 -35.81
CA SER A 55 -12.22 4.08 -36.98
C SER A 55 -13.65 3.87 -36.50
N PRO A 56 -14.68 4.55 -37.09
CA PRO A 56 -16.06 4.20 -36.81
C PRO A 56 -16.32 2.80 -37.35
N ASP A 57 -17.10 2.01 -36.61
CA ASP A 57 -17.63 0.75 -37.11
C ASP A 57 -18.71 1.01 -38.18
N GLU A 58 -19.32 -0.07 -38.72
CA GLU A 58 -20.40 0.02 -39.69
C GLU A 58 -21.64 0.79 -39.17
N SER A 59 -21.76 0.97 -37.84
CA SER A 59 -22.82 1.75 -37.17
C SER A 59 -22.45 3.22 -36.95
N GLY A 60 -21.19 3.63 -37.22
CA GLY A 60 -20.66 4.96 -36.97
C GLY A 60 -20.16 5.17 -35.54
N ALA A 61 -20.05 4.11 -34.71
CA ALA A 61 -19.51 4.19 -33.36
C ALA A 61 -17.98 4.26 -33.38
N VAL A 62 -17.40 5.11 -32.49
CA VAL A 62 -15.94 5.21 -32.33
C VAL A 62 -15.41 3.99 -31.61
N MET A 63 -14.50 3.26 -32.24
CA MET A 63 -13.83 2.06 -31.70
C MET A 63 -12.45 2.38 -31.18
N TYR A 64 -12.07 1.77 -30.07
CA TYR A 64 -10.77 1.91 -29.42
C TYR A 64 -10.04 0.56 -29.38
N ASN A 65 -8.85 0.51 -29.96
CA ASN A 65 -7.92 -0.61 -29.81
C ASN A 65 -7.03 -0.33 -28.60
N VAL A 66 -7.15 -1.15 -27.55
CA VAL A 66 -6.50 -0.88 -26.27
C VAL A 66 -5.48 -1.96 -25.91
N VAL A 67 -4.41 -1.53 -25.23
CA VAL A 67 -3.30 -2.38 -24.82
C VAL A 67 -3.38 -2.75 -23.34
N CYS A 68 -2.63 -3.80 -22.95
CA CYS A 68 -2.65 -4.33 -21.59
C CYS A 68 -1.90 -3.41 -20.60
N PRO A 69 -2.49 -3.03 -19.45
CA PRO A 69 -1.83 -2.21 -18.43
C PRO A 69 -0.97 -3.03 -17.45
N VAL A 70 -1.04 -4.36 -17.49
CA VAL A 70 -0.49 -5.24 -16.46
C VAL A 70 0.93 -5.65 -16.80
N GLY A 71 1.84 -5.47 -15.83
CA GLY A 71 3.23 -5.93 -15.95
C GLY A 71 3.34 -7.45 -16.13
N THR A 72 4.40 -7.90 -16.77
CA THR A 72 4.60 -9.33 -17.09
C THR A 72 5.13 -10.11 -15.88
N SER A 73 4.62 -11.33 -15.67
CA SER A 73 5.16 -12.21 -14.63
C SER A 73 6.62 -12.55 -14.87
N THR A 74 7.44 -12.51 -13.82
CA THR A 74 8.83 -12.97 -13.85
C THR A 74 8.99 -14.38 -13.30
N VAL A 75 7.89 -15.01 -12.87
CA VAL A 75 7.92 -16.27 -12.15
C VAL A 75 7.30 -17.37 -13.01
N GLU A 76 8.05 -18.43 -13.23
CA GLU A 76 7.55 -19.61 -13.94
C GLU A 76 6.80 -20.54 -12.97
N PRO A 77 5.66 -21.10 -13.39
CA PRO A 77 4.91 -22.04 -12.58
C PRO A 77 5.65 -23.38 -12.46
N ILE A 78 5.65 -23.93 -11.22
CA ILE A 78 6.17 -25.26 -10.97
C ILE A 78 5.10 -26.33 -11.30
N LYS A 79 5.56 -27.56 -11.48
CA LYS A 79 4.68 -28.72 -11.39
C LYS A 79 4.29 -28.93 -9.93
N MET A 80 3.00 -29.01 -9.65
CA MET A 80 2.49 -29.22 -8.32
C MET A 80 2.92 -30.58 -7.73
N ALA A 81 3.16 -30.60 -6.43
CA ALA A 81 3.42 -31.84 -5.69
C ALA A 81 2.26 -32.84 -5.86
N ALA A 82 2.57 -34.12 -5.98
CA ALA A 82 1.57 -35.18 -5.98
C ALA A 82 0.87 -35.23 -4.61
N ARG A 83 -0.45 -35.37 -4.60
CA ARG A 83 -1.22 -35.53 -3.36
C ARG A 83 -1.04 -36.95 -2.80
N LEU A 84 -1.15 -37.06 -1.49
CA LEU A 84 -0.96 -38.33 -0.80
C LEU A 84 -2.20 -39.23 -0.99
N GLU A 85 -2.01 -40.54 -1.03
CA GLU A 85 -3.14 -41.45 -0.97
C GLU A 85 -3.76 -41.52 0.43
N THR A 86 -2.94 -41.39 1.47
CA THR A 86 -3.31 -41.38 2.88
C THR A 86 -2.25 -40.67 3.70
N LEU A 87 -2.61 -40.22 4.90
CA LEU A 87 -1.64 -39.68 5.86
C LEU A 87 -1.05 -40.81 6.76
N GLU A 88 -1.53 -42.03 6.64
CA GLU A 88 -1.05 -43.17 7.45
C GLU A 88 0.43 -43.45 7.16
N GLY A 89 1.24 -43.55 8.20
CA GLY A 89 2.70 -43.72 8.10
C GLY A 89 3.49 -42.51 7.63
N LYS A 90 2.86 -41.37 7.39
CA LYS A 90 3.48 -40.15 6.87
C LYS A 90 3.99 -39.22 7.96
N THR A 91 4.97 -38.41 7.62
CA THR A 91 5.47 -37.31 8.48
C THR A 91 4.79 -36.03 8.08
N ILE A 92 3.97 -35.47 8.97
CA ILE A 92 3.18 -34.26 8.74
C ILE A 92 3.77 -33.11 9.56
N ALA A 93 4.14 -32.03 8.91
CA ALA A 93 4.55 -30.79 9.58
C ALA A 93 3.36 -29.85 9.75
N ILE A 94 3.08 -29.42 10.96
CA ILE A 94 2.09 -28.38 11.28
C ILE A 94 2.85 -27.11 11.65
N VAL A 95 2.75 -26.08 10.82
CA VAL A 95 3.59 -24.89 10.89
C VAL A 95 2.77 -23.61 11.00
N GLY A 96 3.38 -22.58 11.59
CA GLY A 96 2.79 -21.25 11.77
C GLY A 96 2.75 -20.83 13.23
N GLU A 97 2.78 -19.51 13.48
CA GLU A 97 2.89 -18.94 14.84
C GLU A 97 1.85 -17.86 15.12
N ASP A 98 0.94 -17.62 14.18
CA ASP A 98 0.00 -16.51 14.27
C ASP A 98 -1.41 -16.97 14.65
N LEU A 99 -2.23 -16.06 15.14
CA LEU A 99 -3.69 -16.15 15.26
C LEU A 99 -4.24 -17.42 15.91
N MET A 100 -4.00 -17.60 17.23
CA MET A 100 -4.56 -18.69 18.03
C MET A 100 -4.05 -20.10 17.62
N ASN A 101 -2.89 -20.16 16.96
CA ASN A 101 -2.23 -21.42 16.61
C ASN A 101 -1.99 -22.32 17.82
N ASN A 102 -1.70 -21.74 18.99
CA ASN A 102 -1.53 -22.44 20.27
C ASN A 102 -2.78 -23.22 20.72
N ILE A 103 -3.93 -23.05 20.08
CA ILE A 103 -5.17 -23.81 20.30
C ILE A 103 -5.46 -24.71 19.10
N THR A 104 -5.42 -24.18 17.89
CA THR A 104 -5.80 -24.92 16.68
C THR A 104 -4.77 -25.99 16.29
N HIS A 105 -3.46 -25.70 16.42
CA HIS A 105 -2.42 -26.65 16.03
C HIS A 105 -2.31 -27.89 16.93
N PRO A 106 -2.40 -27.79 18.28
CA PRO A 106 -2.53 -28.97 19.13
C PRO A 106 -3.77 -29.80 18.80
N GLU A 107 -4.90 -29.20 18.43
CA GLU A 107 -6.08 -29.91 17.99
C GLU A 107 -5.84 -30.64 16.66
N LEU A 108 -5.19 -29.99 15.68
CA LEU A 108 -4.78 -30.63 14.43
C LEU A 108 -3.86 -31.83 14.68
N LYS A 109 -2.87 -31.70 15.57
CA LYS A 109 -2.01 -32.83 15.99
C LYS A 109 -2.83 -34.00 16.57
N ARG A 110 -3.81 -33.66 17.43
CA ARG A 110 -4.69 -34.67 18.05
C ARG A 110 -5.54 -35.38 16.97
N LEU A 111 -6.09 -34.65 16.00
CA LEU A 111 -6.86 -35.20 14.90
C LEU A 111 -6.01 -36.09 13.97
N VAL A 112 -4.79 -35.69 13.63
CA VAL A 112 -3.86 -36.55 12.88
C VAL A 112 -3.65 -37.85 13.62
N LYS A 113 -3.40 -37.84 14.94
CA LYS A 113 -3.17 -39.02 15.73
C LYS A 113 -4.41 -39.87 15.94
N GLU A 114 -5.60 -39.28 15.97
CA GLU A 114 -6.88 -39.98 16.10
C GLU A 114 -7.24 -40.73 14.82
N TYR A 115 -7.08 -40.12 13.66
CA TYR A 115 -7.48 -40.70 12.38
C TYR A 115 -6.37 -41.46 11.66
N TYR A 116 -5.10 -41.16 11.96
CA TYR A 116 -3.90 -41.75 11.35
C TYR A 116 -2.86 -42.06 12.43
N PRO A 117 -3.07 -43.10 13.25
CA PRO A 117 -2.25 -43.36 14.45
C PRO A 117 -0.76 -43.57 14.19
N THR A 118 -0.37 -44.05 13.01
CA THR A 118 1.02 -44.30 12.65
C THR A 118 1.71 -43.06 12.04
N ALA A 119 0.95 -42.00 11.71
CA ALA A 119 1.51 -40.76 11.19
C ALA A 119 2.41 -40.07 12.24
N LYS A 120 3.55 -39.56 11.83
CA LYS A 120 4.43 -38.72 12.66
C LYS A 120 4.04 -37.26 12.49
N VAL A 121 3.95 -36.52 13.59
CA VAL A 121 3.63 -35.07 13.55
C VAL A 121 4.82 -34.28 14.09
N ILE A 122 5.28 -33.33 13.30
CA ILE A 122 6.28 -32.31 13.66
C ILE A 122 5.53 -31.01 13.88
N MET A 123 5.74 -30.37 15.03
CA MET A 123 5.05 -29.13 15.40
C MET A 123 5.89 -27.90 15.06
N TYR A 124 5.23 -26.76 14.99
CA TYR A 124 5.82 -25.47 14.62
C TYR A 124 7.00 -25.05 15.52
N ASP A 125 7.04 -25.44 16.77
CA ASP A 125 8.13 -25.18 17.73
C ASP A 125 9.40 -26.02 17.45
N GLU A 126 9.30 -27.05 16.61
CA GLU A 126 10.42 -27.87 16.14
C GLU A 126 10.99 -27.39 14.79
N LEU A 127 10.40 -26.37 14.19
CA LEU A 127 10.69 -25.87 12.85
C LEU A 127 11.03 -24.38 12.86
N PRO A 128 12.02 -23.92 12.09
CA PRO A 128 12.22 -22.49 11.89
C PRO A 128 11.07 -21.86 11.11
N ILE A 129 10.83 -20.58 11.31
CA ILE A 129 9.80 -19.83 10.57
C ILE A 129 10.31 -19.53 9.16
N ALA A 130 9.57 -19.96 8.13
CA ALA A 130 9.91 -19.65 6.76
C ALA A 130 9.87 -18.14 6.46
N GLY A 131 8.95 -17.43 7.12
CA GLY A 131 8.71 -16.01 6.88
C GLY A 131 8.04 -15.73 5.52
N PRO A 132 7.76 -14.45 5.19
CA PRO A 132 7.25 -14.07 3.89
C PRO A 132 8.21 -14.52 2.79
N TYR A 133 7.67 -15.13 1.73
CA TYR A 133 8.51 -15.59 0.63
C TYR A 133 9.26 -14.40 0.01
N PRO A 134 10.58 -14.46 -0.17
CA PRO A 134 11.38 -13.35 -0.66
C PRO A 134 11.11 -13.08 -2.15
N ALA A 135 11.57 -11.91 -2.62
CA ALA A 135 11.57 -11.60 -4.05
C ALA A 135 12.38 -12.63 -4.83
N PRO A 136 12.09 -12.87 -6.13
CA PRO A 136 12.87 -13.76 -6.97
C PRO A 136 14.36 -13.43 -6.91
N GLY A 137 15.20 -14.45 -6.76
CA GLY A 137 16.64 -14.30 -6.64
C GLY A 137 17.17 -13.94 -5.25
N ILE A 138 16.30 -13.67 -4.28
CA ILE A 138 16.69 -13.41 -2.89
C ILE A 138 16.36 -14.64 -2.05
N ILE A 139 17.36 -15.29 -1.47
CA ILE A 139 17.17 -16.39 -0.53
C ILE A 139 17.39 -15.85 0.88
N ARG A 140 16.32 -15.84 1.70
CA ARG A 140 16.44 -15.49 3.13
C ARG A 140 16.96 -16.71 3.89
N GLN A 141 17.86 -16.47 4.83
CA GLN A 141 18.42 -17.53 5.68
C GLN A 141 17.33 -18.36 6.40
N SER A 142 16.31 -17.71 6.93
CA SER A 142 15.19 -18.40 7.59
C SER A 142 14.41 -19.31 6.64
N THR A 143 14.18 -18.89 5.41
CA THR A 143 13.50 -19.69 4.39
C THR A 143 14.33 -20.92 4.01
N GLU A 144 15.65 -20.76 3.86
CA GLU A 144 16.55 -21.87 3.56
C GLU A 144 16.68 -22.85 4.74
N GLN A 145 16.74 -22.34 5.96
CA GLN A 145 16.73 -23.17 7.17
C GLN A 145 15.44 -24.00 7.28
N PHE A 146 14.28 -23.40 7.01
CA PHE A 146 13.01 -24.10 6.97
C PHE A 146 13.00 -25.17 5.87
N ARG A 147 13.45 -24.83 4.66
CA ARG A 147 13.58 -25.77 3.54
C ARG A 147 14.44 -26.98 3.91
N GLN A 148 15.63 -26.74 4.45
CA GLN A 148 16.56 -27.79 4.84
C GLN A 148 15.95 -28.68 5.95
N ARG A 149 15.25 -28.07 6.90
CA ARG A 149 14.64 -28.82 8.00
C ARG A 149 13.52 -29.76 7.54
N LEU A 150 12.71 -29.35 6.53
CA LEU A 150 11.72 -30.24 5.92
C LEU A 150 12.38 -31.47 5.28
N ILE A 151 13.52 -31.30 4.63
CA ILE A 151 14.31 -32.38 4.00
C ILE A 151 14.88 -33.32 5.08
N ASP A 152 15.54 -32.77 6.10
CA ASP A 152 16.19 -33.55 7.17
C ASP A 152 15.18 -34.41 7.93
N LEU A 153 13.98 -33.89 8.17
CA LEU A 153 12.90 -34.56 8.87
C LEU A 153 12.07 -35.49 7.96
N LYS A 154 12.38 -35.50 6.66
CA LYS A 154 11.65 -36.29 5.64
C LYS A 154 10.14 -36.03 5.72
N VAL A 155 9.76 -34.75 5.68
CA VAL A 155 8.35 -34.34 5.74
C VAL A 155 7.63 -34.76 4.46
N ASP A 156 6.46 -35.40 4.60
CA ASP A 156 5.61 -35.85 3.49
C ASP A 156 4.48 -34.85 3.17
N ALA A 157 4.03 -34.04 4.13
CA ALA A 157 3.02 -33.00 3.92
C ALA A 157 3.17 -31.83 4.91
N VAL A 158 2.72 -30.64 4.49
CA VAL A 158 2.72 -29.44 5.32
C VAL A 158 1.30 -28.89 5.50
N ILE A 159 0.90 -28.64 6.74
CA ILE A 159 -0.29 -27.89 7.12
C ILE A 159 0.20 -26.56 7.70
N ALA A 160 -0.03 -25.45 7.01
CA ALA A 160 0.41 -24.12 7.43
C ALA A 160 -0.78 -23.27 7.89
N GLY A 161 -0.58 -22.36 8.79
CA GLY A 161 -1.60 -21.40 9.25
C GLY A 161 -1.28 -20.87 10.66
N ASN A 162 -2.11 -19.98 11.22
CA ASN A 162 -3.39 -19.54 10.66
C ASN A 162 -3.20 -18.21 9.89
N GLY A 163 -3.64 -18.17 8.66
CA GLY A 163 -3.70 -16.94 7.88
C GLY A 163 -5.00 -16.17 8.17
N GLY A 164 -4.90 -14.91 8.58
CA GLY A 164 -6.09 -14.09 8.92
C GLY A 164 -5.75 -12.61 9.05
N CYS A 165 -4.65 -12.17 8.48
CA CYS A 165 -4.28 -10.77 8.33
C CYS A 165 -3.40 -10.58 7.09
N GLY A 166 -3.31 -9.37 6.58
CA GLY A 166 -2.57 -9.05 5.35
C GLY A 166 -1.04 -9.20 5.46
N ILE A 167 -0.51 -9.50 6.65
CA ILE A 167 0.91 -9.79 6.89
C ILE A 167 1.10 -11.27 7.23
N CYS A 168 0.21 -11.83 8.07
CA CYS A 168 0.29 -13.23 8.51
C CYS A 168 0.07 -14.18 7.34
N THR A 169 -0.94 -13.95 6.52
CA THR A 169 -1.30 -14.85 5.42
C THR A 169 -0.16 -15.04 4.42
N PRO A 170 0.50 -14.00 3.87
CA PRO A 170 1.68 -14.19 3.03
C PRO A 170 2.84 -14.89 3.73
N LYS A 171 3.02 -14.66 5.04
CA LYS A 171 4.05 -15.32 5.85
C LYS A 171 3.81 -16.83 5.93
N GLU A 172 2.60 -17.24 6.30
CA GLU A 172 2.24 -18.67 6.41
C GLU A 172 2.20 -19.33 5.03
N THR A 173 1.75 -18.62 3.99
CA THR A 173 1.80 -19.08 2.60
C THR A 173 3.24 -19.38 2.16
N GLY A 174 4.23 -18.65 2.67
CA GLY A 174 5.64 -18.90 2.40
C GLY A 174 6.07 -20.33 2.74
N SER A 175 5.56 -20.91 3.81
CA SER A 175 5.82 -22.30 4.20
C SER A 175 5.24 -23.30 3.18
N CYS A 176 4.03 -23.03 2.67
CA CYS A 176 3.43 -23.84 1.60
C CYS A 176 4.21 -23.75 0.29
N ILE A 177 4.65 -22.52 -0.08
CA ILE A 177 5.46 -22.32 -1.29
C ILE A 177 6.76 -23.14 -1.24
N VAL A 178 7.44 -23.13 -0.11
CA VAL A 178 8.66 -23.93 0.08
C VAL A 178 8.36 -25.43 -0.05
N ALA A 179 7.30 -25.91 0.59
CA ALA A 179 6.89 -27.30 0.53
C ALA A 179 6.55 -27.76 -0.90
N GLU A 180 5.69 -27.04 -1.61
CA GLU A 180 5.30 -27.38 -2.99
C GLU A 180 6.51 -27.36 -3.95
N LYS A 181 7.43 -26.44 -3.77
CA LYS A 181 8.71 -26.41 -4.55
C LYS A 181 9.63 -27.58 -4.26
N LEU A 182 9.50 -28.22 -3.12
CA LEU A 182 10.21 -29.48 -2.77
C LEU A 182 9.46 -30.73 -3.24
N GLY A 183 8.29 -30.59 -3.85
CA GLY A 183 7.42 -31.72 -4.19
C GLY A 183 6.65 -32.29 -2.99
N ILE A 184 6.51 -31.54 -1.91
CA ILE A 184 5.77 -31.88 -0.71
C ILE A 184 4.40 -31.19 -0.77
N PRO A 185 3.28 -31.94 -0.79
CA PRO A 185 1.95 -31.36 -0.82
C PRO A 185 1.66 -30.53 0.43
N SER A 186 0.98 -29.40 0.24
CA SER A 186 0.68 -28.50 1.31
C SER A 186 -0.75 -27.96 1.28
N VAL A 187 -1.21 -27.47 2.43
CA VAL A 187 -2.48 -26.77 2.60
C VAL A 187 -2.29 -25.63 3.57
N ILE A 188 -2.92 -24.49 3.27
CA ILE A 188 -2.95 -23.35 4.19
C ILE A 188 -4.31 -23.26 4.88
N VAL A 189 -4.30 -23.01 6.19
CA VAL A 189 -5.52 -22.72 6.98
C VAL A 189 -5.68 -21.21 7.06
N THR A 190 -6.83 -20.68 6.63
CA THR A 190 -7.07 -19.23 6.58
C THR A 190 -8.44 -18.87 7.15
N ALA A 191 -8.57 -17.64 7.68
CA ALA A 191 -9.87 -17.02 7.88
C ALA A 191 -10.54 -16.70 6.52
N PRO A 192 -11.89 -16.52 6.48
CA PRO A 192 -12.60 -16.20 5.23
C PRO A 192 -12.06 -14.94 4.55
N GLY A 193 -11.90 -15.00 3.24
CA GLY A 193 -11.37 -13.92 2.41
C GLY A 193 -9.84 -13.89 2.29
N PHE A 194 -9.11 -14.49 3.25
CA PHE A 194 -7.64 -14.58 3.19
C PHE A 194 -7.14 -15.78 2.36
N ASP A 195 -8.02 -16.71 2.01
CA ASP A 195 -7.73 -17.78 1.06
C ASP A 195 -7.38 -17.24 -0.33
N LYS A 196 -8.02 -16.15 -0.76
CA LYS A 196 -7.71 -15.46 -2.02
C LYS A 196 -6.31 -14.86 -1.99
N GLU A 197 -5.92 -14.19 -0.89
CA GLU A 197 -4.58 -13.66 -0.69
C GLU A 197 -3.52 -14.76 -0.70
N ALA A 198 -3.77 -15.86 0.00
CA ALA A 198 -2.86 -17.01 0.03
C ALA A 198 -2.65 -17.60 -1.37
N ARG A 199 -3.72 -17.85 -2.13
CA ARG A 199 -3.65 -18.35 -3.51
C ARG A 199 -2.91 -17.39 -4.43
N TYR A 200 -3.22 -16.09 -4.35
CA TYR A 200 -2.58 -15.07 -5.14
C TYR A 200 -1.08 -14.94 -4.80
N THR A 201 -0.72 -14.97 -3.51
CA THR A 201 0.68 -15.00 -3.07
C THR A 201 1.41 -16.23 -3.59
N ALA A 202 0.81 -17.39 -3.55
CA ALA A 202 1.38 -18.64 -4.06
C ALA A 202 1.61 -18.57 -5.57
N GLN A 203 0.62 -18.14 -6.36
CA GLN A 203 0.70 -17.98 -7.81
C GLN A 203 1.82 -17.03 -8.23
N ASN A 204 1.94 -15.88 -7.56
CA ASN A 204 3.01 -14.92 -7.80
C ASN A 204 4.42 -15.42 -7.42
N ASN A 205 4.49 -16.57 -6.75
CA ASN A 205 5.74 -17.25 -6.38
C ASN A 205 5.92 -18.61 -7.10
N GLY A 206 5.15 -18.85 -8.16
CA GLY A 206 5.31 -20.00 -9.04
C GLY A 206 4.55 -21.25 -8.58
N VAL A 207 3.68 -21.16 -7.58
CA VAL A 207 2.81 -22.25 -7.16
C VAL A 207 1.41 -22.02 -7.74
N PRO A 208 1.05 -22.63 -8.87
CA PRO A 208 -0.15 -22.26 -9.62
C PRO A 208 -1.44 -22.63 -8.91
N VAL A 209 -1.42 -23.67 -8.08
CA VAL A 209 -2.59 -24.16 -7.32
C VAL A 209 -2.23 -24.33 -5.86
N LEU A 210 -2.64 -23.40 -5.00
CA LEU A 210 -2.58 -23.60 -3.54
C LEU A 210 -3.98 -23.85 -2.99
N ARG A 211 -4.17 -25.01 -2.34
CA ARG A 211 -5.42 -25.31 -1.65
C ARG A 211 -5.44 -24.68 -0.26
N ALA A 212 -6.59 -24.14 0.11
CA ALA A 212 -6.83 -23.52 1.40
C ALA A 212 -7.99 -24.21 2.13
N ALA A 213 -7.79 -24.50 3.39
CA ALA A 213 -8.85 -24.89 4.32
C ALA A 213 -9.36 -23.62 4.99
N VAL A 214 -10.59 -23.21 4.67
CA VAL A 214 -11.19 -21.97 5.15
C VAL A 214 -11.85 -22.22 6.50
N TYR A 215 -11.28 -21.63 7.53
CA TYR A 215 -11.78 -21.68 8.91
C TYR A 215 -13.03 -20.77 9.04
N PRO A 216 -14.11 -21.18 9.76
CA PRO A 216 -15.32 -20.38 9.83
C PRO A 216 -15.20 -19.18 10.80
N GLY A 217 -14.90 -18.01 10.27
CA GLY A 217 -14.82 -16.75 11.00
C GLY A 217 -13.41 -16.33 11.42
N ALA A 218 -13.33 -15.26 12.21
CA ALA A 218 -12.05 -14.71 12.67
C ALA A 218 -11.53 -15.49 13.87
N PHE A 219 -10.30 -15.98 13.82
CA PHE A 219 -9.67 -16.76 14.90
C PHE A 219 -9.66 -16.01 16.24
N SER A 220 -9.34 -14.73 16.23
CA SER A 220 -9.12 -13.93 17.45
C SER A 220 -10.40 -13.57 18.21
N SER A 221 -11.58 -13.80 17.65
CA SER A 221 -12.87 -13.42 18.24
C SER A 221 -13.71 -14.62 18.69
N GLN A 222 -13.09 -15.79 18.83
CA GLN A 222 -13.79 -17.03 19.22
C GLN A 222 -13.24 -17.59 20.52
N THR A 223 -14.10 -18.36 21.24
CA THR A 223 -13.67 -19.07 22.46
C THR A 223 -12.79 -20.25 22.11
N LYS A 224 -12.06 -20.79 23.09
CA LYS A 224 -11.24 -21.99 22.92
C LYS A 224 -12.07 -23.18 22.42
N GLU A 225 -13.26 -23.37 22.97
CA GLU A 225 -14.17 -24.47 22.61
C GLU A 225 -14.67 -24.31 21.17
N GLN A 226 -14.96 -23.08 20.73
CA GLN A 226 -15.32 -22.79 19.34
C GLN A 226 -14.15 -23.04 18.40
N LEU A 227 -12.93 -22.64 18.78
CA LEU A 227 -11.72 -22.88 18.00
C LEU A 227 -11.47 -24.37 17.80
N ILE A 228 -11.56 -25.17 18.85
CA ILE A 228 -11.40 -26.64 18.80
C ILE A 228 -12.47 -27.25 17.92
N ARG A 229 -13.75 -26.95 18.17
CA ARG A 229 -14.88 -27.48 17.42
C ARG A 229 -14.77 -27.15 15.92
N ASN A 230 -14.54 -25.89 15.59
CA ASN A 230 -14.45 -25.45 14.20
C ASN A 230 -13.23 -26.05 13.48
N THR A 231 -12.12 -26.22 14.18
CA THR A 231 -10.94 -26.91 13.63
C THR A 231 -11.29 -28.37 13.30
N ARG A 232 -12.00 -29.06 14.18
CA ARG A 232 -12.41 -30.47 14.00
C ARG A 232 -13.46 -30.64 12.91
N GLU A 233 -14.55 -29.87 13.00
CA GLU A 233 -15.76 -30.14 12.21
C GLU A 233 -15.71 -29.49 10.82
N VAL A 234 -15.01 -28.36 10.67
CA VAL A 234 -15.01 -27.58 9.42
C VAL A 234 -13.65 -27.61 8.74
N THR A 235 -12.57 -27.33 9.48
CA THR A 235 -11.25 -27.15 8.87
C THR A 235 -10.58 -28.48 8.55
N TRP A 236 -10.66 -29.44 9.46
CA TRP A 236 -10.03 -30.75 9.30
C TRP A 236 -10.44 -31.52 8.05
N PRO A 237 -11.74 -31.66 7.70
CA PRO A 237 -12.15 -32.33 6.46
C PRO A 237 -11.54 -31.67 5.21
N GLN A 238 -11.49 -30.33 5.18
CA GLN A 238 -10.90 -29.58 4.07
C GLN A 238 -9.38 -29.81 3.98
N ILE A 239 -8.68 -29.92 5.11
CA ILE A 239 -7.25 -30.24 5.14
C ILE A 239 -7.00 -31.60 4.51
N ILE A 240 -7.77 -32.60 4.90
CA ILE A 240 -7.63 -33.97 4.36
C ILE A 240 -7.89 -33.98 2.86
N GLU A 241 -8.99 -33.36 2.42
CA GLU A 241 -9.30 -33.23 1.00
C GLU A 241 -8.17 -32.56 0.23
N ALA A 242 -7.63 -31.44 0.77
CA ALA A 242 -6.56 -30.68 0.14
C ALA A 242 -5.26 -31.50 -0.04
N LEU A 243 -4.94 -32.36 0.92
CA LEU A 243 -3.71 -33.16 0.91
C LEU A 243 -3.84 -34.48 0.15
N THR A 244 -5.06 -35.05 0.02
CA THR A 244 -5.26 -36.40 -0.53
C THR A 244 -5.96 -36.42 -1.89
N THR A 245 -6.73 -35.41 -2.25
CA THR A 245 -7.43 -35.38 -3.54
C THR A 245 -6.50 -34.85 -4.64
N PRO A 246 -6.29 -35.57 -5.75
CA PRO A 246 -5.46 -35.08 -6.87
C PRO A 246 -5.90 -33.70 -7.39
N ILE A 247 -4.93 -32.89 -7.80
CA ILE A 247 -5.20 -31.57 -8.41
C ILE A 247 -5.71 -31.82 -9.84
N ARG A 248 -6.84 -31.20 -10.18
CA ARG A 248 -7.45 -31.30 -11.50
C ARG A 248 -6.91 -30.20 -12.42
N GLN A 249 -6.99 -30.42 -13.72
CA GLN A 249 -6.51 -29.48 -14.73
C GLN A 249 -7.27 -28.13 -14.70
N ASP A 250 -8.54 -28.14 -14.33
CA ASP A 250 -9.38 -26.96 -14.21
C ASP A 250 -9.04 -26.06 -13.00
N GLU A 251 -8.27 -26.57 -12.05
CA GLU A 251 -7.76 -25.78 -10.92
C GLU A 251 -6.55 -24.90 -11.29
N TYR A 252 -5.87 -25.19 -12.40
CA TYR A 252 -4.78 -24.37 -12.89
C TYR A 252 -5.33 -23.10 -13.53
N SER A 253 -5.04 -21.94 -12.93
CA SER A 253 -5.36 -20.66 -13.54
C SER A 253 -4.52 -20.46 -14.81
N LEU A 254 -5.11 -20.63 -15.97
CA LEU A 254 -4.47 -20.36 -17.25
C LEU A 254 -4.55 -18.86 -17.53
N SER A 255 -3.48 -18.14 -17.33
CA SER A 255 -3.30 -16.82 -17.93
C SER A 255 -1.83 -16.56 -18.26
N SER A 256 -1.31 -17.26 -19.25
CA SER A 256 -0.19 -16.72 -20.02
C SER A 256 -0.80 -16.11 -21.28
N SER A 257 -0.94 -14.79 -21.32
CA SER A 257 -1.19 -14.11 -22.59
C SER A 257 -0.02 -14.40 -23.52
N THR A 258 -0.27 -14.99 -24.68
CA THR A 258 0.71 -15.17 -25.76
C THR A 258 0.95 -13.88 -26.53
N LYS A 259 0.23 -12.80 -26.21
CA LYS A 259 0.32 -11.49 -26.86
C LYS A 259 1.55 -10.73 -26.37
N GLY A 260 2.16 -9.97 -27.26
CA GLY A 260 3.22 -9.03 -26.94
C GLY A 260 2.72 -7.91 -26.01
N ILE A 261 3.64 -7.27 -25.30
CA ILE A 261 3.29 -6.25 -24.28
C ILE A 261 2.64 -5.00 -24.88
N ALA A 262 2.81 -4.75 -26.19
CA ALA A 262 2.22 -3.63 -26.92
C ALA A 262 1.11 -4.06 -27.88
N ASP A 263 0.70 -5.33 -27.85
CA ASP A 263 -0.37 -5.82 -28.71
C ASP A 263 -1.74 -5.39 -28.18
N ASP A 264 -2.67 -5.16 -29.09
CA ASP A 264 -4.06 -4.90 -28.72
C ASP A 264 -4.66 -6.11 -28.01
N VAL A 265 -5.18 -5.88 -26.81
CA VAL A 265 -5.87 -6.92 -26.02
C VAL A 265 -7.36 -6.93 -26.25
N PHE A 266 -7.94 -5.77 -26.60
CA PHE A 266 -9.36 -5.61 -26.84
C PHE A 266 -9.63 -4.47 -27.84
N SER A 267 -10.72 -4.58 -28.60
CA SER A 267 -11.25 -3.54 -29.48
C SER A 267 -12.75 -3.38 -29.23
N GLY A 268 -13.21 -2.16 -28.97
CA GLY A 268 -14.62 -1.89 -28.68
C GLY A 268 -14.93 -0.41 -28.52
N THR A 269 -16.21 -0.09 -28.32
CA THR A 269 -16.65 1.25 -27.94
C THR A 269 -16.08 1.64 -26.56
N LEU A 270 -16.17 2.92 -26.20
CA LEU A 270 -15.71 3.40 -24.91
C LEU A 270 -16.31 2.64 -23.71
N GLU A 271 -17.61 2.36 -23.76
CA GLU A 271 -18.32 1.60 -22.73
C GLU A 271 -17.83 0.16 -22.66
N GLN A 272 -17.68 -0.51 -23.81
CA GLN A 272 -17.15 -1.87 -23.87
C GLN A 272 -15.70 -1.96 -23.35
N VAL A 273 -14.88 -0.94 -23.60
CA VAL A 273 -13.52 -0.87 -23.04
C VAL A 273 -13.58 -0.75 -21.51
N TYR A 274 -14.49 0.08 -20.98
CA TYR A 274 -14.65 0.20 -19.52
C TYR A 274 -15.09 -1.10 -18.88
N ASP A 275 -16.08 -1.78 -19.46
CA ASP A 275 -16.58 -3.07 -18.99
C ASP A 275 -15.47 -4.13 -19.03
N TYR A 276 -14.75 -4.23 -20.14
CA TYR A 276 -13.65 -5.17 -20.30
C TYR A 276 -12.53 -4.96 -19.26
N PHE A 277 -12.13 -3.70 -19.02
CA PHE A 277 -11.10 -3.41 -18.02
C PHE A 277 -11.58 -3.65 -16.58
N ALA A 278 -12.87 -3.43 -16.31
CA ALA A 278 -13.48 -3.76 -15.03
C ALA A 278 -13.52 -5.27 -14.79
N ASP A 279 -13.95 -6.06 -15.78
CA ASP A 279 -13.99 -7.52 -15.71
C ASP A 279 -12.61 -8.14 -15.52
N MET A 280 -11.58 -7.55 -16.16
CA MET A 280 -10.19 -7.96 -16.00
C MET A 280 -9.56 -7.46 -14.68
N GLY A 281 -10.24 -6.61 -13.91
CA GLY A 281 -9.72 -6.00 -12.69
C GLY A 281 -8.56 -5.03 -12.96
N TRP A 282 -8.54 -4.37 -14.12
CA TRP A 282 -7.48 -3.45 -14.56
C TRP A 282 -7.78 -1.97 -14.33
N SER A 283 -8.99 -1.64 -13.89
CA SER A 283 -9.42 -0.28 -13.61
C SER A 283 -9.87 -0.09 -12.17
N ASP A 284 -9.83 1.14 -11.69
CA ASP A 284 -10.34 1.57 -10.40
C ASP A 284 -11.86 1.81 -10.37
N GLY A 285 -12.56 1.48 -11.47
CA GLY A 285 -14.00 1.69 -11.64
C GLY A 285 -14.39 3.12 -12.02
N LEU A 286 -13.43 4.04 -12.13
CA LEU A 286 -13.67 5.41 -12.59
C LEU A 286 -13.42 5.50 -14.11
N PRO A 287 -14.08 6.44 -14.81
CA PRO A 287 -13.78 6.73 -16.21
C PRO A 287 -12.29 7.01 -16.41
N PHE A 288 -11.70 6.46 -17.46
CA PHE A 288 -10.29 6.61 -17.77
C PHE A 288 -10.06 6.89 -19.27
N CYS A 289 -8.88 7.38 -19.60
CA CYS A 289 -8.47 7.54 -20.99
C CYS A 289 -8.12 6.16 -21.56
N PRO A 290 -8.82 5.65 -22.60
CA PRO A 290 -8.47 4.39 -23.23
C PRO A 290 -7.02 4.38 -23.69
N PRO A 291 -6.20 3.41 -23.23
CA PRO A 291 -4.79 3.34 -23.57
C PRO A 291 -4.60 2.71 -24.96
N THR A 292 -4.79 3.52 -26.00
CA THR A 292 -4.47 3.12 -27.37
C THR A 292 -2.96 3.24 -27.61
N TYR A 293 -2.45 2.48 -28.59
CA TYR A 293 -1.03 2.49 -28.94
C TYR A 293 -0.49 3.91 -29.16
N GLU A 294 -1.23 4.76 -29.86
CA GLU A 294 -0.84 6.13 -30.19
C GLU A 294 -0.75 7.00 -28.96
N LYS A 295 -1.78 6.97 -28.09
CA LYS A 295 -1.78 7.76 -26.86
C LYS A 295 -0.67 7.34 -25.92
N VAL A 296 -0.40 6.05 -25.82
CA VAL A 296 0.70 5.51 -24.99
C VAL A 296 2.05 5.92 -25.58
N SER A 297 2.20 5.89 -26.91
CA SER A 297 3.43 6.27 -27.60
C SER A 297 3.82 7.73 -27.38
N GLU A 298 2.85 8.63 -27.12
CA GLU A 298 3.15 10.03 -26.80
C GLU A 298 4.00 10.20 -25.54
N PHE A 299 3.78 9.34 -24.53
CA PHE A 299 4.57 9.36 -23.29
C PHE A 299 6.04 8.98 -23.54
N LEU A 300 6.30 8.09 -24.49
CA LEU A 300 7.65 7.61 -24.78
C LEU A 300 8.58 8.70 -25.37
N LYS A 301 8.02 9.82 -25.85
CA LYS A 301 8.80 10.98 -26.32
C LYS A 301 9.53 11.71 -25.18
N TYR A 302 9.11 11.51 -23.93
CA TYR A 302 9.61 12.20 -22.74
C TYR A 302 10.52 11.34 -21.87
N THR A 303 11.18 10.34 -22.47
CA THR A 303 12.15 9.48 -21.79
C THR A 303 13.18 8.93 -22.76
N ASP A 304 14.40 8.70 -22.28
CA ASP A 304 15.46 8.01 -23.04
C ASP A 304 15.40 6.49 -22.91
N TYR A 305 14.54 5.97 -22.00
CA TYR A 305 14.32 4.54 -21.84
C TYR A 305 13.61 3.96 -23.06
N ARG A 306 14.07 2.79 -23.51
CA ARG A 306 13.38 2.05 -24.59
C ARG A 306 12.00 1.62 -24.10
N TRP A 307 11.02 1.57 -24.99
CA TRP A 307 9.65 1.20 -24.67
C TRP A 307 9.50 -0.14 -23.92
N ASN A 308 10.35 -1.13 -24.23
CA ASN A 308 10.38 -2.46 -23.64
C ASN A 308 11.44 -2.62 -22.53
N GLU A 309 12.13 -1.55 -22.16
CA GLU A 309 13.13 -1.58 -21.10
C GLU A 309 12.49 -1.74 -19.74
N THR A 310 13.04 -2.64 -18.92
CA THR A 310 12.59 -2.90 -17.56
C THR A 310 12.93 -1.73 -16.65
N ILE A 311 11.92 -1.08 -16.10
CA ILE A 311 12.05 -0.01 -15.11
C ILE A 311 12.21 -0.61 -13.71
N ALA A 312 11.41 -1.60 -13.35
CA ALA A 312 11.47 -2.28 -12.07
C ALA A 312 10.78 -3.65 -12.13
N VAL A 313 11.17 -4.54 -11.24
CA VAL A 313 10.37 -5.72 -10.86
C VAL A 313 9.65 -5.37 -9.57
N LEU A 314 8.33 -5.20 -9.65
CA LEU A 314 7.57 -4.67 -8.53
C LEU A 314 7.14 -5.78 -7.57
N PRO A 315 7.45 -5.63 -6.27
CA PRO A 315 6.99 -6.57 -5.26
C PRO A 315 5.48 -6.41 -5.06
N GLN A 316 4.90 -7.36 -4.69
CA GLN A 316 3.78 -8.18 -4.38
C GLN A 316 3.63 -9.29 -5.43
N ALA A 317 3.43 -8.97 -6.69
CA ALA A 317 3.28 -9.95 -7.77
C ALA A 317 4.59 -10.25 -8.53
N PHE A 318 5.68 -9.58 -8.20
CA PHE A 318 6.99 -9.70 -8.88
C PHE A 318 6.88 -9.54 -10.40
N ARG A 319 6.11 -8.54 -10.82
CA ARG A 319 5.91 -8.24 -12.23
C ARG A 319 7.04 -7.40 -12.77
N ASN A 320 7.54 -7.80 -13.93
CA ASN A 320 8.43 -6.97 -14.74
C ASN A 320 7.61 -5.81 -15.31
N THR A 321 7.98 -4.60 -14.93
CA THR A 321 7.35 -3.37 -15.40
C THR A 321 8.28 -2.65 -16.36
N THR A 322 7.88 -2.53 -17.61
CA THR A 322 8.62 -1.82 -18.65
C THR A 322 8.16 -0.36 -18.75
N THR A 323 8.92 0.44 -19.50
CA THR A 323 8.56 1.83 -19.85
C THR A 323 7.16 1.90 -20.46
N TRP A 324 6.80 0.93 -21.32
CA TRP A 324 5.47 0.82 -21.93
C TRP A 324 4.36 0.69 -20.88
N HIS A 325 4.52 -0.21 -19.92
CA HIS A 325 3.52 -0.42 -18.86
C HIS A 325 3.32 0.84 -17.99
N VAL A 326 4.41 1.60 -17.75
CA VAL A 326 4.31 2.89 -17.05
C VAL A 326 3.46 3.86 -17.87
N ALA A 327 3.73 3.99 -19.17
CA ALA A 327 2.99 4.87 -20.07
C ALA A 327 1.52 4.50 -20.21
N VAL A 328 1.18 3.19 -20.27
CA VAL A 328 -0.20 2.70 -20.31
C VAL A 328 -0.98 3.15 -19.08
N ASN A 329 -0.44 2.91 -17.88
CA ASN A 329 -1.11 3.31 -16.63
C ASN A 329 -1.17 4.83 -16.46
N ALA A 330 -0.19 5.56 -16.98
CA ALA A 330 -0.18 7.01 -17.02
C ALA A 330 -1.29 7.58 -17.92
N CYS A 331 -1.48 7.00 -19.09
CA CYS A 331 -2.58 7.32 -20.00
C CYS A 331 -3.93 7.10 -19.31
N MET A 332 -4.13 5.93 -18.70
CA MET A 332 -5.36 5.60 -17.95
C MET A 332 -5.60 6.57 -16.79
N ALA A 333 -4.56 7.01 -16.10
CA ALA A 333 -4.66 7.96 -14.99
C ALA A 333 -5.02 9.39 -15.43
N GLY A 334 -4.91 9.69 -16.74
CA GLY A 334 -5.08 11.04 -17.26
C GLY A 334 -3.88 11.96 -17.02
N CYS A 335 -2.68 11.39 -16.85
CA CYS A 335 -1.44 12.15 -16.77
C CYS A 335 -1.10 12.80 -18.09
N LYS A 336 -0.39 13.95 -18.03
CA LYS A 336 0.20 14.52 -19.24
C LYS A 336 1.46 13.73 -19.63
N PRO A 337 1.75 13.60 -20.95
CA PRO A 337 2.94 12.87 -21.42
C PRO A 337 4.26 13.36 -20.83
N GLU A 338 4.41 14.67 -20.62
CA GLU A 338 5.61 15.29 -20.03
C GLU A 338 5.84 14.90 -18.56
N TYR A 339 4.90 14.23 -17.89
CA TYR A 339 5.12 13.70 -16.55
C TYR A 339 5.88 12.36 -16.55
N MET A 340 6.18 11.79 -17.73
CA MET A 340 6.81 10.48 -17.87
C MET A 340 8.07 10.27 -17.01
N PRO A 341 9.02 11.23 -16.89
CA PRO A 341 10.18 11.09 -16.02
C PRO A 341 9.80 10.89 -14.54
N ILE A 342 8.77 11.62 -14.06
CA ILE A 342 8.25 11.50 -12.69
C ILE A 342 7.60 10.13 -12.49
N LEU A 343 6.81 9.67 -13.46
CA LEU A 343 6.08 8.39 -13.41
C LEU A 343 7.05 7.19 -13.37
N ILE A 344 8.14 7.26 -14.13
CA ILE A 344 9.23 6.28 -14.10
C ILE A 344 9.89 6.27 -12.72
N ALA A 345 10.19 7.44 -12.16
CA ALA A 345 10.81 7.55 -10.84
C ALA A 345 9.87 7.04 -9.72
N ILE A 346 8.56 7.33 -9.78
CA ILE A 346 7.57 6.73 -8.86
C ILE A 346 7.58 5.20 -8.96
N THR A 347 7.64 4.66 -10.17
CA THR A 347 7.70 3.21 -10.40
C THR A 347 8.98 2.59 -9.83
N LYS A 348 10.13 3.24 -10.02
CA LYS A 348 11.40 2.83 -9.40
C LYS A 348 11.33 2.88 -7.86
N ALA A 349 10.71 3.93 -7.31
CA ALA A 349 10.53 4.09 -5.86
C ALA A 349 9.65 2.97 -5.27
N LEU A 350 8.59 2.55 -5.98
CA LEU A 350 7.79 1.38 -5.62
C LEU A 350 8.61 0.09 -5.59
N GLY A 351 9.51 -0.10 -6.55
CA GLY A 351 10.39 -1.26 -6.62
C GLY A 351 11.51 -1.25 -5.57
N GLY A 352 11.98 -0.06 -5.19
CA GLY A 352 13.07 0.13 -4.21
C GLY A 352 12.64 0.00 -2.75
N GLY A 353 11.34 0.04 -2.45
CA GLY A 353 10.78 -0.06 -1.09
C GLY A 353 10.06 -1.38 -0.84
N ASP A 354 10.15 -1.92 0.37
CA ASP A 354 9.31 -3.06 0.78
C ASP A 354 8.01 -2.57 1.43
N PHE A 355 7.02 -2.28 0.59
CA PHE A 355 5.70 -1.82 1.02
C PHE A 355 4.70 -2.95 1.31
N ARG A 356 5.08 -4.22 1.16
CA ARG A 356 4.17 -5.37 1.33
C ARG A 356 3.55 -5.43 2.72
N ARG A 357 4.32 -5.08 3.76
CA ARG A 357 3.85 -5.08 5.16
C ARG A 357 2.83 -4.00 5.47
N THR A 358 2.83 -2.92 4.71
CA THR A 358 1.93 -1.79 4.92
C THR A 358 0.74 -1.87 3.98
N LEU A 359 0.96 -1.92 2.68
CA LEU A 359 -0.10 -1.85 1.66
C LEU A 359 -1.02 -3.07 1.62
N GLY A 360 -0.55 -4.25 2.01
CA GLY A 360 -1.38 -5.46 2.20
C GLY A 360 -2.11 -5.52 3.54
N SER A 361 -1.83 -4.60 4.47
CA SER A 361 -2.41 -4.61 5.81
C SER A 361 -3.89 -4.24 5.81
N THR A 362 -4.66 -4.84 6.72
CA THR A 362 -6.05 -4.46 7.00
C THR A 362 -6.20 -3.06 7.63
N HIS A 363 -5.10 -2.42 8.03
CA HIS A 363 -5.08 -1.05 8.58
C HIS A 363 -5.18 0.06 7.53
N ALA A 364 -5.42 -0.26 6.27
CA ALA A 364 -5.64 0.70 5.19
C ALA A 364 -4.51 1.73 5.00
N TRP A 365 -3.26 1.29 5.05
CA TRP A 365 -2.13 2.11 4.65
C TRP A 365 -2.28 2.49 3.18
N ILE A 366 -1.99 3.74 2.86
CA ILE A 366 -1.98 4.21 1.48
C ILE A 366 -0.58 4.67 1.07
N PRO A 367 -0.24 4.61 -0.21
CA PRO A 367 0.94 5.24 -0.73
C PRO A 367 0.84 6.75 -0.60
N TYR A 368 1.95 7.35 -0.24
CA TYR A 368 2.13 8.78 -0.14
C TYR A 368 3.46 9.15 -0.79
N ALA A 369 3.41 10.03 -1.77
CA ALA A 369 4.58 10.49 -2.49
C ALA A 369 4.72 12.00 -2.41
N TRP A 370 5.95 12.51 -2.52
CA TRP A 370 6.21 13.92 -2.76
C TRP A 370 7.39 14.10 -3.69
N LEU A 371 7.36 15.21 -4.38
CA LEU A 371 8.34 15.62 -5.37
C LEU A 371 9.22 16.73 -4.81
N ASN A 372 10.48 16.70 -5.21
CA ASN A 372 11.46 17.76 -5.00
C ASN A 372 12.14 18.09 -6.33
N GLY A 373 12.64 19.30 -6.43
CA GLY A 373 13.44 19.80 -7.54
C GLY A 373 12.68 20.66 -8.54
N PRO A 374 13.43 21.34 -9.40
CA PRO A 374 12.90 22.35 -10.32
C PRO A 374 11.90 21.79 -11.34
N VAL A 375 11.91 20.49 -11.64
CA VAL A 375 10.97 19.88 -12.60
C VAL A 375 9.51 20.01 -12.16
N ALA A 376 9.23 19.94 -10.85
CA ALA A 376 7.88 20.11 -10.34
C ALA A 376 7.38 21.55 -10.60
N ARG A 377 8.23 22.55 -10.35
CA ARG A 377 7.95 23.97 -10.65
C ARG A 377 7.80 24.22 -12.14
N GLN A 378 8.69 23.66 -12.96
CA GLN A 378 8.63 23.77 -14.42
C GLN A 378 7.31 23.26 -14.99
N LEU A 379 6.84 22.12 -14.52
CA LEU A 379 5.60 21.49 -14.98
C LEU A 379 4.33 22.06 -14.33
N GLY A 380 4.48 23.03 -13.41
CA GLY A 380 3.37 23.67 -12.71
C GLY A 380 2.61 22.71 -11.78
N ILE A 381 3.32 21.73 -11.21
CA ILE A 381 2.75 20.82 -10.21
C ILE A 381 2.69 21.60 -8.89
N SER A 382 1.50 21.69 -8.29
CA SER A 382 1.23 22.59 -7.17
C SER A 382 1.85 22.10 -5.86
N CYS A 383 2.46 23.02 -5.11
CA CYS A 383 2.83 22.86 -3.70
C CYS A 383 2.06 23.82 -2.77
N GLY A 384 1.06 24.53 -3.29
CA GLY A 384 0.37 25.61 -2.58
C GLY A 384 -1.09 25.32 -2.27
N GLN A 385 -1.88 26.40 -2.22
CA GLN A 385 -3.30 26.31 -1.89
C GLN A 385 -4.05 25.36 -2.84
N GLY A 386 -4.74 24.36 -2.27
CA GLY A 386 -5.53 23.39 -3.04
C GLY A 386 -4.70 22.34 -3.79
N GLU A 387 -3.43 22.18 -3.47
CA GLU A 387 -2.53 21.23 -4.13
C GLU A 387 -3.10 19.83 -4.28
N ILE A 388 -3.74 19.27 -3.24
CA ILE A 388 -4.35 17.94 -3.25
C ILE A 388 -5.44 17.77 -4.32
N ASN A 389 -6.02 18.88 -4.79
CA ASN A 389 -7.09 18.90 -5.80
C ASN A 389 -6.60 19.43 -7.15
N SER A 390 -5.34 19.79 -7.29
CA SER A 390 -4.81 20.22 -8.58
C SER A 390 -4.81 19.06 -9.59
N GLN A 391 -5.01 19.36 -10.86
CA GLN A 391 -5.10 18.34 -11.92
C GLN A 391 -3.82 17.49 -11.99
N ALA A 392 -2.66 18.10 -11.83
CA ALA A 392 -1.38 17.41 -11.87
C ALA A 392 -1.25 16.43 -10.69
N ASN A 393 -1.41 16.93 -9.45
CA ASN A 393 -1.30 16.13 -8.24
C ASN A 393 -2.33 14.98 -8.24
N MET A 394 -3.57 15.24 -8.66
CA MET A 394 -4.63 14.23 -8.78
C MET A 394 -4.28 13.13 -9.81
N SER A 395 -3.76 13.49 -10.98
CA SER A 395 -3.41 12.51 -12.01
C SER A 395 -2.21 11.65 -11.59
N LEU A 396 -1.18 12.24 -10.96
CA LEU A 396 -0.04 11.51 -10.40
C LEU A 396 -0.48 10.57 -9.25
N SER A 397 -1.39 11.03 -8.40
CA SER A 397 -1.97 10.21 -7.33
C SER A 397 -2.75 9.03 -7.88
N ARG A 398 -3.54 9.25 -8.94
CA ARG A 398 -4.28 8.19 -9.62
C ARG A 398 -3.36 7.21 -10.33
N PHE A 399 -2.29 7.70 -10.99
CA PHE A 399 -1.26 6.83 -11.55
C PHE A 399 -0.69 5.89 -10.49
N LEU A 400 -0.34 6.42 -9.30
CA LEU A 400 0.18 5.60 -8.21
C LEU A 400 -0.82 4.52 -7.77
N SER A 401 -2.12 4.81 -7.75
CA SER A 401 -3.18 3.82 -7.47
C SER A 401 -3.25 2.72 -8.55
N LEU A 402 -3.23 3.10 -9.82
CA LEU A 402 -3.26 2.15 -10.94
C LEU A 402 -1.97 1.33 -11.03
N ALA A 403 -0.81 1.94 -10.76
CA ALA A 403 0.47 1.26 -10.73
C ALA A 403 0.52 0.20 -9.62
N LEU A 404 -0.02 0.49 -8.43
CA LEU A 404 -0.15 -0.52 -7.38
C LEU A 404 -0.97 -1.71 -7.84
N MET A 405 -2.07 -1.47 -8.52
CA MET A 405 -2.96 -2.53 -9.00
C MET A 405 -2.33 -3.30 -10.16
N ASN A 406 -2.00 -2.63 -11.25
CA ASN A 406 -1.61 -3.27 -12.50
C ASN A 406 -0.14 -3.67 -12.54
N LEU A 407 0.75 -2.87 -11.97
CA LEU A 407 2.19 -3.10 -12.02
C LEU A 407 2.68 -3.89 -10.80
N ALA A 408 2.26 -3.52 -9.60
CA ALA A 408 2.68 -4.21 -8.38
C ALA A 408 1.78 -5.39 -7.98
N GLY A 409 0.53 -5.44 -8.45
CA GLY A 409 -0.40 -6.54 -8.19
C GLY A 409 -1.13 -6.47 -6.86
N TYR A 410 -1.49 -5.27 -6.40
CA TYR A 410 -2.35 -5.07 -5.23
C TYR A 410 -3.81 -4.95 -5.64
N TYR A 411 -4.56 -6.04 -5.56
CA TYR A 411 -5.98 -6.08 -5.95
C TYR A 411 -6.92 -6.02 -4.75
N VAL A 412 -7.95 -5.20 -4.86
CA VAL A 412 -9.02 -5.09 -3.84
C VAL A 412 -9.72 -6.43 -3.66
N GLY A 413 -9.91 -6.84 -2.41
CA GLY A 413 -10.54 -8.13 -2.07
C GLY A 413 -9.68 -9.36 -2.30
N GLN A 414 -8.42 -9.19 -2.71
CA GLN A 414 -7.44 -10.28 -2.78
C GLN A 414 -6.30 -10.06 -1.77
N ASN A 415 -5.55 -8.98 -1.91
CA ASN A 415 -4.38 -8.66 -1.11
C ASN A 415 -4.24 -7.18 -0.76
N ARG A 416 -5.20 -6.34 -1.15
CA ARG A 416 -5.38 -4.96 -0.68
C ARG A 416 -6.61 -4.94 0.22
N MET A 417 -6.38 -5.06 1.54
CA MET A 417 -7.39 -5.41 2.53
C MET A 417 -7.81 -4.26 3.44
N GLY A 418 -7.30 -3.05 3.20
CA GLY A 418 -7.60 -1.89 4.03
C GLY A 418 -9.11 -1.62 4.13
N THR A 419 -9.62 -1.44 5.38
CA THR A 419 -11.05 -1.26 5.63
C THR A 419 -11.41 0.20 5.85
N PHE A 420 -10.63 0.93 6.64
CA PHE A 420 -10.85 2.34 6.97
C PHE A 420 -9.61 3.15 6.62
N GLY A 421 -9.76 4.18 5.78
CA GLY A 421 -8.65 5.02 5.34
C GLY A 421 -9.05 5.96 4.21
N TYR A 422 -8.06 6.53 3.53
CA TYR A 422 -8.30 7.40 2.38
C TYR A 422 -8.54 6.60 1.11
N LEU A 423 -9.36 7.14 0.22
CA LEU A 423 -9.76 6.47 -1.02
C LEU A 423 -8.65 6.44 -2.07
N GLN A 424 -7.76 7.44 -2.07
CA GLN A 424 -6.70 7.58 -3.06
C GLN A 424 -5.35 7.91 -2.43
N PRO A 425 -4.23 7.50 -3.05
CA PRO A 425 -2.88 7.96 -2.74
C PRO A 425 -2.77 9.47 -2.82
N TRP A 426 -1.73 10.03 -2.18
CA TRP A 426 -1.36 11.43 -2.31
C TRP A 426 -0.04 11.55 -3.05
N CYS A 427 0.06 12.57 -3.91
CA CYS A 427 1.31 12.99 -4.52
C CYS A 427 1.40 14.51 -4.40
N LEU A 428 2.27 14.98 -3.52
CA LEU A 428 2.44 16.38 -3.19
C LEU A 428 3.81 16.89 -3.69
N VAL A 429 4.08 18.16 -3.46
CA VAL A 429 5.37 18.81 -3.76
C VAL A 429 5.83 19.53 -2.52
N GLU A 430 7.12 19.39 -2.16
CA GLU A 430 7.73 20.22 -1.12
C GLU A 430 7.96 21.64 -1.66
N ASP A 431 7.59 22.67 -0.89
CA ASP A 431 7.88 24.06 -1.21
C ASP A 431 9.33 24.40 -0.83
N GLU A 432 10.24 24.13 -1.75
CA GLU A 432 11.67 24.34 -1.56
C GLU A 432 12.04 25.82 -1.44
N GLU A 433 11.29 26.70 -2.09
CA GLU A 433 11.49 28.16 -1.95
C GLU A 433 11.16 28.61 -0.53
N ALA A 434 10.09 28.07 0.07
CA ALA A 434 9.77 28.32 1.47
C ALA A 434 10.86 27.75 2.39
N CYS A 435 11.37 26.54 2.11
CA CYS A 435 12.50 25.98 2.86
C CYS A 435 13.70 26.92 2.83
N ARG A 436 14.03 27.52 1.67
CA ARG A 436 15.11 28.50 1.52
C ARG A 436 14.85 29.79 2.32
N ARG A 437 13.65 30.37 2.21
CA ARG A 437 13.29 31.58 2.99
C ARG A 437 13.39 31.34 4.50
N ILE A 438 13.08 30.13 4.95
CA ILE A 438 13.15 29.72 6.36
C ILE A 438 14.58 29.38 6.77
N GLY A 439 15.44 28.92 5.86
CA GLY A 439 16.79 28.45 6.12
C GLY A 439 16.83 27.01 6.66
N TRP A 440 15.83 26.21 6.35
CA TRP A 440 15.82 24.78 6.63
C TRP A 440 16.20 23.98 5.38
N GLN A 441 16.88 22.85 5.61
CA GLN A 441 17.15 21.90 4.54
C GLN A 441 15.86 21.25 4.05
N THR A 442 15.73 21.12 2.73
CA THR A 442 14.68 20.31 2.11
C THR A 442 14.87 18.83 2.43
N TRP A 443 13.81 18.05 2.26
CA TRP A 443 13.91 16.60 2.48
C TRP A 443 14.99 15.95 1.62
N GLN A 444 15.09 16.31 0.36
CA GLN A 444 16.11 15.75 -0.53
C GLN A 444 17.53 16.08 -0.07
N GLU A 445 17.80 17.31 0.45
CA GLU A 445 19.09 17.66 1.01
C GLU A 445 19.44 16.85 2.25
N GLN A 446 18.45 16.57 3.13
CA GLN A 446 18.61 15.69 4.28
C GLN A 446 18.93 14.24 3.84
N ARG A 447 18.64 13.86 2.59
CA ARG A 447 18.95 12.55 2.00
C ARG A 447 20.23 12.55 1.15
N GLY A 448 21.00 13.65 1.14
CA GLY A 448 22.28 13.79 0.45
C GLY A 448 22.18 14.13 -1.03
N TYR A 449 21.01 14.59 -1.50
CA TYR A 449 20.85 15.17 -2.82
C TYR A 449 21.12 16.67 -2.81
N ASN A 450 21.37 17.26 -3.99
CA ASN A 450 21.47 18.71 -4.10
C ASN A 450 20.07 19.33 -4.21
N ILE A 451 19.93 20.61 -3.85
CA ILE A 451 18.67 21.35 -3.89
C ILE A 451 18.02 21.36 -5.29
N ASN A 452 18.83 21.33 -6.35
CA ASN A 452 18.35 21.33 -7.73
C ASN A 452 18.29 19.93 -8.35
N ASP A 453 18.52 18.89 -7.58
CA ASP A 453 18.25 17.52 -8.01
C ASP A 453 16.74 17.27 -8.03
N ASN A 454 16.24 16.68 -9.10
CA ASN A 454 14.85 16.28 -9.16
C ASN A 454 14.70 14.91 -8.51
N THR A 455 13.85 14.80 -7.48
CA THR A 455 13.62 13.53 -6.78
C THR A 455 12.13 13.29 -6.51
N VAL A 456 11.78 12.03 -6.37
CA VAL A 456 10.52 11.61 -5.78
C VAL A 456 10.80 10.72 -4.57
N THR A 457 10.09 10.96 -3.50
CA THR A 457 10.09 10.07 -2.33
C THR A 457 8.73 9.42 -2.18
N LEU A 458 8.73 8.12 -1.97
CA LEU A 458 7.54 7.31 -1.73
C LEU A 458 7.59 6.71 -0.33
N THR A 459 6.48 6.75 0.36
CA THR A 459 6.22 6.02 1.60
C THR A 459 4.82 5.45 1.59
N SER A 460 4.48 4.68 2.61
CA SER A 460 3.08 4.36 2.95
C SER A 460 2.71 5.08 4.24
N ALA A 461 1.52 5.62 4.33
CA ALA A 461 1.08 6.40 5.48
C ALA A 461 -0.28 5.93 6.02
N LEU A 462 -0.44 6.08 7.34
CA LEU A 462 -1.73 6.02 8.03
C LEU A 462 -2.17 7.45 8.35
N PHE A 463 -3.39 7.78 7.97
CA PHE A 463 -3.93 9.15 8.12
C PHE A 463 -4.62 9.33 9.46
N TRP A 464 -3.86 9.42 10.55
CA TRP A 464 -4.41 9.52 11.90
C TRP A 464 -4.10 10.84 12.61
N GLY A 465 -3.25 11.67 12.03
CA GLY A 465 -2.93 12.98 12.59
C GLY A 465 -4.10 13.96 12.47
N ASN A 466 -4.21 14.85 13.45
CA ASN A 466 -5.12 15.96 13.35
C ASN A 466 -4.58 17.01 12.38
N ASN A 467 -5.47 17.63 11.60
CA ASN A 467 -5.14 18.82 10.84
C ASN A 467 -5.19 20.03 11.80
N MET A 468 -4.05 20.30 12.43
CA MET A 468 -3.93 21.34 13.45
C MET A 468 -3.78 22.74 12.81
N ALA A 469 -4.34 23.74 13.45
CA ALA A 469 -4.27 25.15 13.05
C ALA A 469 -3.82 25.99 14.25
N PRO A 470 -2.52 26.03 14.59
CA PRO A 470 -2.04 26.80 15.73
C PRO A 470 -2.30 28.29 15.56
N SER A 471 -2.85 28.92 16.60
CA SER A 471 -3.15 30.37 16.65
C SER A 471 -2.23 31.06 17.65
N THR A 472 -0.93 30.83 17.55
CA THR A 472 0.12 31.40 18.41
C THR A 472 1.38 31.67 17.58
N ILE A 473 2.18 32.62 18.03
CA ILE A 473 3.52 32.88 17.47
C ILE A 473 4.64 32.31 18.35
N ASP A 474 4.28 31.57 19.42
CA ASP A 474 5.23 30.96 20.33
C ASP A 474 5.67 29.59 19.78
N PRO A 475 6.93 29.43 19.37
CA PRO A 475 7.44 28.19 18.79
C PRO A 475 7.34 26.99 19.73
N VAL A 476 7.49 27.22 21.04
CA VAL A 476 7.41 26.15 22.03
C VAL A 476 5.97 25.60 22.13
N ARG A 477 4.97 26.47 22.09
CA ARG A 477 3.56 26.04 22.10
C ARG A 477 3.19 25.28 20.81
N VAL A 478 3.68 25.73 19.66
CA VAL A 478 3.45 25.00 18.39
C VAL A 478 4.12 23.63 18.46
N MET A 479 5.38 23.54 18.88
CA MET A 479 6.10 22.28 19.04
C MET A 479 5.39 21.34 20.02
N LEU A 480 4.93 21.84 21.16
CA LEU A 480 4.19 21.03 22.16
C LEU A 480 2.84 20.52 21.62
N LEU A 481 2.14 21.33 20.82
CA LEU A 481 0.91 20.87 20.13
C LEU A 481 1.21 19.72 19.15
N MET A 482 2.28 19.83 18.37
CA MET A 482 2.74 18.76 17.49
C MET A 482 3.17 17.51 18.29
N ALA A 483 3.94 17.70 19.36
CA ALA A 483 4.38 16.61 20.23
C ALA A 483 3.21 15.87 20.87
N TRP A 484 2.18 16.59 21.26
CA TRP A 484 0.94 16.00 21.77
C TRP A 484 0.24 15.14 20.69
N ASP A 485 0.02 15.66 19.49
CA ASP A 485 -0.61 14.90 18.40
C ASP A 485 0.23 13.66 18.02
N ILE A 486 1.54 13.80 17.95
CA ILE A 486 2.47 12.70 17.68
C ILE A 486 2.34 11.60 18.74
N SER A 487 2.29 11.97 20.02
CA SER A 487 2.17 11.01 21.11
C SER A 487 0.83 10.31 21.15
N GLU A 488 -0.28 11.03 20.88
CA GLU A 488 -1.63 10.46 20.77
C GLU A 488 -1.77 9.49 19.58
N ARG A 489 -1.02 9.72 18.51
CA ARG A 489 -1.06 8.94 17.26
C ARG A 489 0.12 7.97 17.13
N CYS A 490 0.70 7.55 18.25
CA CYS A 490 1.70 6.49 18.24
C CYS A 490 1.05 5.12 17.98
N GLN A 491 1.86 4.17 17.47
CA GLN A 491 1.34 2.84 17.09
C GLN A 491 1.08 1.89 18.27
N PHE A 492 1.09 2.34 19.50
CA PHE A 492 0.71 1.49 20.63
C PHE A 492 -0.66 0.86 20.45
N ALA A 493 -1.63 1.66 19.98
CA ALA A 493 -3.00 1.21 19.72
C ALA A 493 -3.14 0.18 18.60
N LEU A 494 -2.14 0.03 17.72
CA LEU A 494 -2.18 -0.97 16.64
C LEU A 494 -1.78 -2.38 17.08
N GLY A 495 -1.44 -2.54 18.34
CA GLY A 495 -1.01 -3.84 18.86
C GLY A 495 0.27 -4.38 18.24
N SER A 496 0.96 -3.58 17.39
CA SER A 496 2.17 -4.02 16.69
C SER A 496 3.38 -4.15 17.63
N GLY A 497 3.23 -3.76 18.87
CA GLY A 497 4.30 -3.72 19.85
C GLY A 497 5.44 -2.74 19.52
N LYS A 498 5.34 -2.00 18.42
CA LYS A 498 6.36 -1.05 17.99
C LYS A 498 6.17 0.28 18.70
N GLN A 499 7.20 0.72 19.38
CA GLN A 499 7.26 2.01 20.04
C GLN A 499 7.43 3.14 19.02
N PHE A 500 8.23 2.91 17.97
CA PHE A 500 8.58 3.90 16.98
C PHE A 500 8.05 3.50 15.61
N THR A 501 7.61 4.51 14.86
CA THR A 501 7.28 4.41 13.44
C THR A 501 7.92 5.56 12.71
N ASN A 502 8.18 5.36 11.43
CA ASN A 502 8.47 6.49 10.57
C ASN A 502 7.27 7.44 10.55
N ARG A 503 7.52 8.69 10.26
CA ARG A 503 6.49 9.72 10.31
C ARG A 503 6.69 10.74 9.20
N VAL A 504 5.59 11.27 8.70
CA VAL A 504 5.58 12.45 7.85
C VAL A 504 4.94 13.58 8.64
N VAL A 505 5.59 14.71 8.70
CA VAL A 505 5.09 15.96 9.27
C VAL A 505 5.01 16.97 8.14
N MET A 506 3.80 17.34 7.77
CA MET A 506 3.53 18.39 6.79
C MET A 506 3.19 19.66 7.53
N MET A 507 3.78 20.77 7.12
CA MET A 507 3.48 22.09 7.67
C MET A 507 3.52 23.15 6.58
N THR A 508 2.69 24.16 6.75
CA THR A 508 2.73 25.34 5.88
C THR A 508 3.86 26.29 6.29
N GLU A 509 4.32 27.13 5.37
CA GLU A 509 5.40 28.09 5.60
C GLU A 509 5.20 28.96 6.86
N PRO A 510 4.00 29.52 7.16
CA PRO A 510 3.81 30.29 8.39
C PRO A 510 4.08 29.52 9.68
N VAL A 511 3.73 28.22 9.72
CA VAL A 511 4.03 27.36 10.88
C VAL A 511 5.54 27.12 10.99
N ALA A 512 6.20 26.84 9.88
CA ALA A 512 7.64 26.61 9.85
C ALA A 512 8.41 27.88 10.26
N ASN A 513 7.97 29.07 9.84
CA ASN A 513 8.52 30.37 10.28
C ASN A 513 8.42 30.57 11.80
N ILE A 514 7.27 30.23 12.41
CA ILE A 514 7.13 30.30 13.85
C ILE A 514 8.11 29.33 14.53
N LEU A 515 8.19 28.11 14.04
CA LEU A 515 9.06 27.08 14.63
C LEU A 515 10.54 27.41 14.51
N LYS A 516 10.98 28.05 13.39
CA LYS A 516 12.36 28.46 13.17
C LYS A 516 12.90 29.38 14.26
N ASP A 517 12.06 30.27 14.79
CA ASP A 517 12.48 31.22 15.84
C ASP A 517 12.93 30.50 17.13
N GLY A 518 12.38 29.33 17.40
CA GLY A 518 12.79 28.49 18.55
C GLY A 518 13.71 27.34 18.17
N TYR A 519 13.64 26.87 16.91
CA TYR A 519 14.33 25.69 16.40
C TYR A 519 14.98 26.01 15.05
N PRO A 520 16.16 26.66 15.03
CA PRO A 520 16.84 27.10 13.81
C PRO A 520 17.13 26.00 12.77
N SER A 521 17.10 24.73 13.16
CA SER A 521 17.27 23.61 12.24
C SER A 521 16.24 22.52 12.47
N ILE A 522 15.98 21.72 11.42
CA ILE A 522 15.13 20.50 11.49
C ILE A 522 15.63 19.56 12.59
N ASP A 523 16.95 19.40 12.75
CA ASP A 523 17.56 18.53 13.78
C ASP A 523 17.20 19.00 15.20
N GLN A 524 17.18 20.32 15.45
CA GLN A 524 16.78 20.87 16.75
C GLN A 524 15.28 20.69 17.00
N LEU A 525 14.43 20.88 15.98
CA LEU A 525 13.01 20.62 16.07
C LEU A 525 12.72 19.13 16.34
N GLU A 526 13.38 18.22 15.61
CA GLU A 526 13.21 16.78 15.80
C GLU A 526 13.61 16.35 17.21
N ASN A 527 14.74 16.84 17.74
CA ASN A 527 15.16 16.55 19.12
C ASN A 527 14.12 17.06 20.13
N ALA A 528 13.61 18.28 19.98
CA ALA A 528 12.58 18.83 20.86
C ALA A 528 11.27 18.01 20.80
N LEU A 529 10.88 17.56 19.62
CA LEU A 529 9.72 16.68 19.46
C LEU A 529 9.93 15.33 20.12
N ILE A 530 11.10 14.71 20.00
CA ILE A 530 11.44 13.44 20.67
C ILE A 530 11.34 13.58 22.19
N ASP A 531 11.88 14.68 22.73
CA ASP A 531 11.87 14.92 24.18
C ASP A 531 10.47 15.15 24.74
N ASN A 532 9.54 15.67 23.92
CA ASN A 532 8.20 16.06 24.35
C ASN A 532 7.09 15.12 23.85
N SER A 533 7.32 14.33 22.82
CA SER A 533 6.35 13.31 22.34
C SER A 533 6.51 12.03 23.17
N ARG A 534 5.92 12.01 24.35
CA ARG A 534 6.09 10.92 25.31
C ARG A 534 4.76 10.37 25.79
N ARG A 535 4.72 9.06 26.05
CA ARG A 535 3.55 8.35 26.60
C ARG A 535 3.93 7.56 27.85
N PRO A 536 3.00 7.35 28.79
CA PRO A 536 3.23 6.42 29.88
C PRO A 536 3.61 5.02 29.38
N ALA A 537 4.64 4.44 29.95
CA ALA A 537 5.17 3.13 29.54
C ALA A 537 4.10 2.01 29.61
N TYR A 538 3.22 2.05 30.59
CA TYR A 538 2.15 1.06 30.78
C TYR A 538 1.12 1.03 29.64
N GLU A 539 0.96 2.10 28.88
CA GLU A 539 -0.06 2.16 27.81
C GLU A 539 0.23 1.18 26.68
N ARG A 540 1.49 0.89 26.42
CA ARG A 540 1.85 -0.16 25.46
C ARG A 540 1.36 -1.53 25.93
N THR A 541 1.55 -1.84 27.21
CA THR A 541 1.07 -3.09 27.81
C THR A 541 -0.44 -3.15 27.80
N PHE A 542 -1.09 -2.02 28.13
CA PHE A 542 -2.54 -1.89 28.05
C PHE A 542 -3.05 -2.16 26.62
N ALA A 543 -2.45 -1.53 25.62
CA ALA A 543 -2.82 -1.74 24.23
C ALA A 543 -2.61 -3.21 23.79
N ASN A 544 -1.50 -3.82 24.14
CA ASN A 544 -1.23 -5.22 23.86
C ASN A 544 -2.21 -6.16 24.56
N TYR A 545 -2.57 -5.88 25.80
CA TYR A 545 -3.54 -6.68 26.54
C TYR A 545 -4.93 -6.65 25.90
N TYR A 546 -5.41 -5.46 25.52
CA TYR A 546 -6.75 -5.31 24.96
C TYR A 546 -6.83 -5.55 23.45
N ALA A 547 -5.80 -5.17 22.69
CA ALA A 547 -5.84 -5.29 21.23
C ALA A 547 -5.35 -6.66 20.73
N ASN A 548 -4.37 -7.29 21.37
CA ASN A 548 -3.71 -8.49 20.86
C ASN A 548 -4.02 -9.77 21.65
N ALA A 549 -5.05 -9.77 22.47
CA ALA A 549 -5.34 -10.93 23.32
C ALA A 549 -4.11 -11.40 24.14
N GLY A 550 -3.24 -10.46 24.55
CA GLY A 550 -2.07 -10.77 25.36
C GLY A 550 -2.40 -11.54 26.63
N GLY A 551 -3.63 -11.37 27.15
CA GLY A 551 -4.18 -12.20 28.22
C GLY A 551 -4.59 -13.61 27.82
N ARG A 552 -4.48 -13.99 26.52
CA ARG A 552 -4.90 -15.32 26.00
C ARG A 552 -3.75 -16.20 25.53
N LYS A 553 -2.52 -15.72 25.50
CA LYS A 553 -1.37 -16.49 24.99
C LYS A 553 -1.16 -17.82 25.72
N ASP A 554 -1.51 -17.88 26.99
CA ASP A 554 -1.45 -19.07 27.84
C ASP A 554 -2.79 -19.79 28.04
N GLY A 555 -3.83 -19.37 27.30
CA GLY A 555 -5.16 -19.96 27.34
C GLY A 555 -6.00 -19.56 28.56
N GLY A 556 -5.57 -18.61 29.37
CA GLY A 556 -6.27 -18.09 30.54
C GLY A 556 -6.76 -16.64 30.33
N GLU A 557 -7.91 -16.30 30.94
CA GLU A 557 -8.30 -14.92 31.10
C GLU A 557 -7.60 -14.34 32.35
N HIS A 558 -6.53 -13.57 32.12
CA HIS A 558 -5.87 -12.83 33.19
C HIS A 558 -6.40 -11.40 33.25
N SER A 559 -6.55 -10.86 34.47
CA SER A 559 -6.76 -9.42 34.61
C SER A 559 -5.54 -8.65 34.07
N PHE A 560 -5.73 -7.43 33.64
CA PHE A 560 -4.64 -6.57 33.18
C PHE A 560 -3.48 -6.49 34.21
N ARG A 561 -3.82 -6.47 35.48
CA ARG A 561 -2.83 -6.48 36.58
C ARG A 561 -2.03 -7.77 36.65
N GLN A 562 -2.68 -8.93 36.43
CA GLN A 562 -2.00 -10.25 36.38
C GLN A 562 -1.10 -10.34 35.15
N TYR A 563 -1.58 -9.86 33.98
CA TYR A 563 -0.81 -9.80 32.75
C TYR A 563 0.45 -8.94 32.91
N LEU A 564 0.33 -7.75 33.50
CA LEU A 564 1.46 -6.88 33.84
C LEU A 564 2.46 -7.58 34.75
N SER A 565 1.98 -8.25 35.78
CA SER A 565 2.83 -8.99 36.74
C SER A 565 3.54 -10.17 36.08
N HIS A 566 2.92 -10.82 35.10
CA HIS A 566 3.50 -11.93 34.34
C HIS A 566 4.62 -11.42 33.41
N ILE A 567 4.38 -10.36 32.66
CA ILE A 567 5.38 -9.76 31.77
C ILE A 567 6.61 -9.28 32.56
N ILE A 568 6.40 -8.66 33.71
CA ILE A 568 7.48 -8.14 34.56
C ILE A 568 8.31 -9.29 35.19
N ARG A 569 7.70 -10.46 35.40
CA ARG A 569 8.32 -11.61 36.06
C ARG A 569 8.79 -12.72 35.13
N SER A 570 8.58 -12.62 33.82
CA SER A 570 9.08 -13.64 32.91
C SER A 570 10.61 -13.58 32.83
N GLU A 571 11.26 -14.46 33.59
CA GLU A 571 12.71 -14.55 33.72
C GLU A 571 13.44 -14.96 32.44
N ASN A 572 12.73 -15.36 31.41
CA ASN A 572 13.31 -16.04 30.25
C ASN A 572 13.51 -15.17 29.03
N GLY A 573 13.44 -13.84 29.09
CA GLY A 573 13.87 -13.00 27.98
C GLY A 573 13.27 -13.35 26.60
N ALA A 574 12.37 -14.33 26.55
CA ALA A 574 11.74 -14.81 25.31
C ALA A 574 10.83 -13.77 24.68
N GLU A 575 10.39 -12.79 25.43
CA GLU A 575 9.79 -11.57 24.91
C GLU A 575 10.88 -10.51 24.67
N THR A 576 11.86 -10.86 23.87
CA THR A 576 13.00 -10.03 23.45
C THR A 576 12.63 -8.72 22.75
N SER A 577 11.36 -8.45 22.56
CA SER A 577 10.84 -7.17 22.05
C SER A 577 10.48 -6.18 23.16
N THR A 578 10.59 -6.55 24.43
CA THR A 578 10.26 -5.66 25.54
C THR A 578 11.49 -4.79 25.86
N PRO A 579 11.46 -3.47 25.69
CA PRO A 579 12.60 -2.61 26.01
C PRO A 579 12.93 -2.67 27.50
N ALA A 580 14.22 -2.47 27.88
CA ALA A 580 14.69 -2.50 29.26
C ALA A 580 13.92 -1.56 30.23
N TRP A 581 13.36 -0.45 29.75
CA TRP A 581 12.52 0.45 30.54
C TRP A 581 11.18 -0.15 30.97
N TYR A 582 10.77 -1.26 30.37
CA TYR A 582 9.55 -1.97 30.73
C TYR A 582 9.66 -2.72 32.04
N ASP A 583 10.88 -3.08 32.43
CA ASP A 583 11.18 -3.75 33.71
C ASP A 583 11.18 -2.77 34.89
N THR A 584 11.18 -1.47 34.61
CA THR A 584 11.13 -0.46 35.67
C THR A 584 9.68 -0.18 36.04
N ASN A 585 9.31 -0.71 37.17
CA ASN A 585 8.12 -0.44 37.98
C ASN A 585 6.97 0.31 37.29
N SER A 586 6.03 -0.46 36.71
CA SER A 586 4.83 0.04 36.00
C SER A 586 3.91 0.93 36.85
N GLU A 587 4.10 0.97 38.18
CA GLU A 587 3.37 1.83 39.10
C GLU A 587 3.97 3.25 39.17
N THR A 588 5.22 3.45 38.77
CA THR A 588 5.76 4.78 38.52
C THR A 588 5.48 5.18 37.09
N MET A 589 4.76 6.25 36.87
CA MET A 589 4.39 6.82 35.58
C MET A 589 5.61 7.20 34.70
N THR A 590 6.49 6.25 34.48
CA THR A 590 7.65 6.42 33.59
C THR A 590 7.13 6.65 32.18
N THR A 591 7.52 7.75 31.57
CA THR A 591 7.18 8.05 30.17
C THR A 591 8.28 7.59 29.24
N VAL A 592 7.91 7.19 28.04
CA VAL A 592 8.81 6.77 26.97
C VAL A 592 8.57 7.59 25.71
N PRO A 593 9.62 7.90 24.93
CA PRO A 593 9.45 8.63 23.68
C PRO A 593 8.67 7.80 22.68
N THR A 594 7.88 8.48 21.83
CA THR A 594 7.12 7.86 20.73
C THR A 594 7.72 8.16 19.36
N MET A 595 8.82 8.91 19.33
CA MET A 595 9.63 9.20 18.14
C MET A 595 11.04 8.69 18.30
N GLN A 596 11.68 8.42 17.17
CA GLN A 596 13.11 8.09 17.09
C GLN A 596 13.77 9.02 16.07
N LYS A 597 14.99 9.47 16.36
CA LYS A 597 15.76 10.37 15.51
C LYS A 597 15.98 9.76 14.10
N GLY A 598 15.84 10.60 13.07
CA GLY A 598 16.08 10.23 11.69
C GLY A 598 14.96 9.38 11.05
N THR A 599 13.83 9.22 11.72
CA THR A 599 12.67 8.47 11.19
C THR A 599 11.51 9.37 10.73
N THR A 600 11.68 10.70 10.78
CA THR A 600 10.63 11.66 10.42
C THR A 600 11.02 12.48 9.20
N ALA A 601 10.11 12.55 8.23
CA ALA A 601 10.19 13.51 7.13
C ALA A 601 9.42 14.77 7.53
N PHE A 602 10.09 15.92 7.47
CA PHE A 602 9.48 17.25 7.65
C PHE A 602 9.33 17.88 6.28
N LEU A 603 8.12 18.23 5.90
CA LEU A 603 7.80 18.81 4.59
C LEU A 603 7.12 20.16 4.77
N ILE A 604 7.63 21.20 4.11
CA ILE A 604 6.94 22.46 3.97
C ILE A 604 6.11 22.38 2.69
N THR A 605 4.80 22.51 2.80
CA THR A 605 3.88 22.40 1.67
C THR A 605 2.53 23.02 2.02
N GLY A 606 1.67 23.26 1.04
CA GLY A 606 0.32 23.74 1.24
C GLY A 606 0.20 25.25 1.27
N ASP A 607 -0.96 25.75 1.71
CA ASP A 607 -1.34 27.16 1.66
C ASP A 607 -0.46 28.04 2.56
N SER A 608 0.42 28.84 1.95
CA SER A 608 1.30 29.78 2.64
C SER A 608 0.56 30.94 3.36
N SER A 609 -0.75 31.06 3.20
CA SER A 609 -1.58 32.03 3.92
C SER A 609 -2.26 31.47 5.17
N ARG A 610 -2.02 30.21 5.53
CA ARG A 610 -2.68 29.51 6.63
C ARG A 610 -1.69 28.82 7.56
N ASN A 611 -1.97 28.84 8.85
CA ASN A 611 -1.25 28.06 9.84
C ASN A 611 -1.83 26.64 9.86
N LYS A 612 -1.15 25.70 9.22
CA LYS A 612 -1.55 24.30 9.19
C LYS A 612 -0.37 23.37 9.45
N VAL A 613 -0.58 22.37 10.26
CA VAL A 613 0.37 21.27 10.45
C VAL A 613 -0.39 19.96 10.65
N GLN A 614 0.12 18.89 10.07
CA GLN A 614 -0.44 17.55 10.23
C GLN A 614 0.70 16.55 10.38
N THR A 615 0.56 15.62 11.33
CA THR A 615 1.50 14.53 11.53
C THR A 615 0.87 13.19 11.16
N MET A 616 1.62 12.33 10.45
CA MET A 616 1.12 11.03 10.02
C MET A 616 2.15 9.95 10.31
N PRO A 617 1.74 8.83 10.94
CA PRO A 617 2.59 7.63 10.98
C PRO A 617 2.86 7.15 9.57
N GLY A 618 4.11 6.78 9.27
CA GLY A 618 4.57 6.36 7.96
C GLY A 618 5.32 5.03 7.98
N GLY A 619 5.47 4.45 6.81
CA GLY A 619 6.37 3.33 6.53
C GLY A 619 7.80 3.80 6.25
N GLY A 620 8.63 2.93 5.68
CA GLY A 620 9.94 3.30 5.18
C GLY A 620 9.86 4.27 4.01
N PHE A 621 10.94 5.03 3.82
CA PHE A 621 11.06 5.99 2.71
C PHE A 621 11.90 5.39 1.58
N SER A 622 11.43 5.56 0.35
CA SER A 622 12.16 5.22 -0.88
C SER A 622 12.30 6.49 -1.72
N THR A 623 13.51 7.05 -1.76
CA THR A 623 13.81 8.27 -2.54
C THR A 623 14.59 7.91 -3.80
N VAL A 624 14.15 8.39 -4.94
CA VAL A 624 14.71 8.12 -6.26
C VAL A 624 14.87 9.42 -7.04
N ARG A 625 15.98 9.53 -7.79
CA ARG A 625 16.21 10.65 -8.72
C ARG A 625 15.25 10.55 -9.91
N ILE A 626 14.70 11.69 -10.32
CA ILE A 626 13.93 11.84 -11.56
C ILE A 626 14.94 12.15 -12.67
N GLU A 627 15.09 11.24 -13.61
CA GLU A 627 16.00 11.35 -14.74
C GLU A 627 15.27 11.96 -15.94
N LEU A 628 15.71 13.12 -16.38
CA LEU A 628 15.15 13.83 -17.54
C LEU A 628 15.84 13.35 -18.81
N PRO A 629 15.13 13.22 -19.96
CA PRO A 629 15.75 12.85 -21.23
C PRO A 629 16.70 13.96 -21.72
N ALA A 630 17.67 13.58 -22.53
CA ALA A 630 18.71 14.47 -23.01
C ALA A 630 18.18 15.70 -23.79
N ASN A 631 17.02 15.57 -24.42
CA ASN A 631 16.37 16.63 -25.18
C ASN A 631 15.25 17.37 -24.39
N TRP A 632 15.24 17.23 -23.06
CA TRP A 632 14.17 17.75 -22.19
C TRP A 632 13.87 19.22 -22.41
N ASP A 633 14.89 20.09 -22.41
CA ASP A 633 14.69 21.53 -22.57
C ASP A 633 14.04 21.88 -23.91
N SER A 634 14.42 21.18 -24.98
CA SER A 634 13.79 21.36 -26.30
C SER A 634 12.32 20.94 -26.31
N LEU A 635 12.00 19.83 -25.65
CA LEU A 635 10.61 19.36 -25.54
C LEU A 635 9.76 20.34 -24.72
N MET A 636 10.31 20.87 -23.62
CA MET A 636 9.61 21.81 -22.75
C MET A 636 9.42 23.16 -23.43
N ALA A 637 10.45 23.68 -24.13
CA ALA A 637 10.36 24.93 -24.89
C ALA A 637 9.29 24.86 -26.00
N ALA A 638 9.18 23.71 -26.69
CA ALA A 638 8.13 23.49 -27.71
C ALA A 638 6.71 23.55 -27.13
N LYS A 639 6.53 23.32 -25.84
CA LYS A 639 5.26 23.42 -25.11
C LYS A 639 5.06 24.74 -24.38
N GLY A 640 6.04 25.66 -24.44
CA GLY A 640 5.98 26.94 -23.78
C GLY A 640 6.26 26.92 -22.28
N TYR A 641 6.87 25.86 -21.77
CA TYR A 641 7.35 25.80 -20.38
C TYR A 641 8.62 26.65 -20.20
N PRO A 642 8.88 27.15 -18.98
CA PRO A 642 10.11 27.88 -18.68
C PRO A 642 11.34 26.98 -18.81
N VAL A 643 12.52 27.59 -18.97
CA VAL A 643 13.81 26.87 -18.99
C VAL A 643 14.08 26.33 -17.58
N LEU A 644 14.49 25.05 -17.49
CA LEU A 644 14.68 24.38 -16.19
C LEU A 644 15.70 25.11 -15.31
N ASN A 645 16.83 25.55 -15.89
CA ASN A 645 17.89 26.23 -15.17
C ASN A 645 17.47 27.56 -14.57
N ASP A 646 16.49 28.26 -15.19
CA ASP A 646 15.95 29.52 -14.66
C ASP A 646 15.16 29.32 -13.35
N LEU A 647 14.82 28.07 -13.05
CA LEU A 647 14.09 27.69 -11.85
C LEU A 647 15.02 27.08 -10.76
N TYR A 648 16.34 27.11 -10.99
CA TYR A 648 17.30 26.64 -9.99
C TYR A 648 17.38 27.60 -8.81
N LEU A 649 17.37 27.01 -7.62
CA LEU A 649 17.56 27.77 -6.39
C LEU A 649 19.05 27.91 -6.11
N SER A 650 19.48 29.14 -5.77
CA SER A 650 20.86 29.40 -5.41
C SER A 650 21.15 29.08 -3.95
N HIS A 651 22.40 28.71 -3.65
CA HIS A 651 22.86 28.62 -2.26
C HIS A 651 23.02 29.98 -1.57
N ALA A 652 23.01 31.08 -2.35
CA ALA A 652 23.21 32.43 -1.84
C ALA A 652 21.96 33.05 -1.19
N ASP A 653 20.81 32.40 -1.29
CA ASP A 653 19.53 32.85 -0.75
C ASP A 653 19.22 32.30 0.67
N LEU A 654 20.25 31.82 1.38
CA LEU A 654 20.19 31.36 2.78
C LEU A 654 20.54 32.47 3.76
#